data_957488fc3414cf7abfa64ab17cbf9879
#
_entry.id   957488fc3414cf7abfa64ab17cbf9879
#
_cell.length_a   1.000
_cell.length_b   1.000
_cell.length_c   1.000
_cell.angle_alpha   90.00
_cell.angle_beta   90.00
_cell.angle_gamma   90.00
#
_symmetry.space_group_name_H-M   'P 1'
#
loop_
_entity.id
_entity.type
_entity.pdbx_description
1 polymer ?
#
loop_
_entity_poly.entity_id
_entity_poly.type
_entity_poly.pdbx_seq_one_letter_code
_entity_poly.pdbx_strand_id
1 'polypeptide(L)'
;MVTSGIAAQGFLHASGKYIYSGAGEEVILRGIGTGNWLLMEGYMMKSAEVAGTHTGFRNKLTQTIGAEQTATFYEAWLNNHFTRTDVDSMKAWGFNSVRVAMHYKWFTLPIEDEPVAGQDTWLEEGFVRIDSLLDWCADNQMYLFLDLHGAPGGQGKDANISDYDPTKPSLWESAENRRKTVALWARLAERYAQEPWIGGYDLINEPNWELPGGALLRQLYGEITNAIRAVDQNHMIIIEGNWFANDYTGLTPPWDNNMVYSFHKYWTYNTQNEISWIINLRNTWNVPTWLGESGENSNSWFTDLIALCEQNRIGWSWWPVKKAGINNVLQVPESQNYDNLISYWRFGTPALTAEQAFDAVMEWADNHRIENCTVKRDVIDAMIRQPHSYETLPFRVYQPGEAVHAVNYDLGRSSYAYKDADSANYHLNTGSFTNWNQGWMYRNDGVDIDKCSDAFPGGNGYNIRWTETGEWLQYTIGADSAAAYRLTVRSASNSAQTGIVRFTINGTDIISPLTLPNTGSISTWTSTAVNDVIIPEGTSKIRLYFERGGSNINLFSFENPVPASAVPFKHIFAETTVSGQEALLTLNKEITEMNASLADFQVTVSGALHGISAVAPVPGQPSKLIITLETPVEYGQQVKISYTGSGILNGIQPLEHFSDINVKNNLPRRYLLPARIEAEDFYFNNGFQIENCSDAGGGYNVGFANNGDYLDYLIKVPEAGEYQLLFRIASQYSNGIISIRASSGGSFQTYGSMNVSATGGWQNWENQSVRLNLPAGNLRLRLYSFAGEYNINWFNIAKPTGTGETDIKNRLKVYPNPGNGIFKIDLSDFATHEVILQVTDMAGG
;
A
#
# COMPACT_ATOMS: atom_id res chain seq x y z
N MET A 1 10.01 26.64 -42.22
CA MET A 1 10.10 25.42 -41.40
C MET A 1 11.54 25.32 -40.99
N VAL A 2 11.84 25.68 -39.74
CA VAL A 2 13.15 25.44 -39.16
C VAL A 2 13.03 24.07 -38.52
N THR A 3 13.64 23.06 -39.14
CA THR A 3 13.89 21.78 -38.48
C THR A 3 14.94 22.07 -37.40
N SER A 4 14.50 22.31 -36.18
CA SER A 4 15.37 22.21 -35.02
C SER A 4 15.80 20.75 -34.90
N GLY A 5 17.00 20.45 -35.41
CA GLY A 5 17.66 19.19 -35.13
C GLY A 5 17.73 19.04 -33.60
N ILE A 6 17.09 18.00 -33.09
CA ILE A 6 17.19 17.63 -31.66
C ILE A 6 18.65 17.20 -31.49
N ALA A 7 19.43 18.04 -30.82
CA ALA A 7 20.80 17.66 -30.42
C ALA A 7 20.68 16.43 -29.52
N ALA A 8 21.31 15.33 -29.88
CA ALA A 8 21.39 14.17 -29.01
C ALA A 8 21.94 14.63 -27.65
N GLN A 9 21.33 14.17 -26.53
CA GLN A 9 21.80 14.50 -25.16
C GLN A 9 23.23 13.98 -24.89
N GLY A 10 23.84 13.29 -25.86
CA GLY A 10 25.15 12.63 -25.74
C GLY A 10 25.08 11.36 -24.89
N PHE A 11 26.21 10.74 -24.68
CA PHE A 11 26.31 9.49 -23.92
C PHE A 11 26.08 9.74 -22.43
N LEU A 12 25.33 8.85 -21.79
CA LEU A 12 25.28 8.81 -20.32
C LEU A 12 26.65 8.43 -19.77
N HIS A 13 27.04 9.06 -18.68
CA HIS A 13 28.32 8.74 -18.03
C HIS A 13 28.23 8.86 -16.51
N ALA A 14 29.01 8.04 -15.82
CA ALA A 14 29.23 8.11 -14.39
C ALA A 14 30.17 9.28 -14.06
N SER A 15 29.77 10.15 -13.13
CA SER A 15 30.64 11.18 -12.58
C SER A 15 30.48 11.26 -11.07
N GLY A 16 31.51 10.82 -10.35
CA GLY A 16 31.40 10.64 -8.91
C GLY A 16 30.27 9.65 -8.56
N LYS A 17 29.35 10.08 -7.75
CA LYS A 17 28.26 9.23 -7.21
C LYS A 17 26.98 9.21 -8.06
N TYR A 18 26.97 9.86 -9.20
CA TYR A 18 25.74 10.12 -9.95
C TYR A 18 25.95 9.91 -11.47
N ILE A 19 24.85 9.78 -12.18
CA ILE A 19 24.80 9.60 -13.62
C ILE A 19 24.44 10.93 -14.27
N TYR A 20 25.18 11.29 -15.33
CA TYR A 20 24.97 12.53 -16.08
C TYR A 20 24.76 12.24 -17.58
N SER A 21 23.98 13.11 -18.22
CA SER A 21 23.87 13.15 -19.69
C SER A 21 25.15 13.71 -20.33
N GLY A 22 25.30 13.54 -21.63
CA GLY A 22 26.41 14.17 -22.39
C GLY A 22 26.37 15.70 -22.38
N ALA A 23 25.24 16.30 -22.01
CA ALA A 23 25.10 17.75 -21.77
C ALA A 23 25.55 18.17 -20.36
N GLY A 24 25.93 17.24 -19.49
CA GLY A 24 26.36 17.49 -18.12
C GLY A 24 25.24 17.69 -17.12
N GLU A 25 24.01 17.33 -17.47
CA GLU A 25 22.85 17.33 -16.57
C GLU A 25 22.75 16.01 -15.84
N GLU A 26 22.45 16.05 -14.55
CA GLU A 26 22.18 14.84 -13.78
C GLU A 26 20.91 14.15 -14.25
N VAL A 27 20.96 12.82 -14.42
CA VAL A 27 19.84 12.00 -14.90
C VAL A 27 19.41 11.02 -13.81
N ILE A 28 18.16 11.12 -13.39
CA ILE A 28 17.47 10.07 -12.63
C ILE A 28 16.78 9.15 -13.64
N LEU A 29 17.27 7.93 -13.73
CA LEU A 29 16.70 6.92 -14.62
C LEU A 29 15.39 6.41 -14.01
N ARG A 30 14.32 6.49 -14.78
CA ARG A 30 12.98 5.97 -14.45
C ARG A 30 12.61 4.95 -15.50
N GLY A 31 12.94 3.70 -15.22
CA GLY A 31 12.89 2.63 -16.21
C GLY A 31 11.89 1.54 -15.90
N ILE A 32 11.73 0.65 -16.90
CA ILE A 32 10.98 -0.58 -16.75
C ILE A 32 11.61 -1.67 -17.64
N GLY A 33 11.64 -2.90 -17.13
CA GLY A 33 12.18 -4.06 -17.83
C GLY A 33 11.19 -4.65 -18.83
N THR A 34 11.70 -5.14 -19.96
CA THR A 34 10.87 -5.80 -20.97
C THR A 34 10.28 -7.13 -20.48
N GLY A 35 10.82 -7.67 -19.38
CA GLY A 35 10.37 -8.92 -18.80
C GLY A 35 10.48 -10.10 -19.76
N ASN A 36 9.42 -10.78 -19.94
CA ASN A 36 9.24 -12.06 -20.63
C ASN A 36 9.52 -12.06 -22.17
N TRP A 37 9.98 -10.96 -22.76
CA TRP A 37 10.09 -10.80 -24.22
C TRP A 37 11.16 -11.70 -24.83
N LEU A 38 12.45 -11.41 -24.55
CA LEU A 38 13.60 -12.18 -25.08
C LEU A 38 14.05 -13.29 -24.12
N LEU A 39 13.57 -13.29 -22.89
CA LEU A 39 13.77 -14.36 -21.91
C LEU A 39 12.44 -14.66 -21.21
N MET A 40 11.94 -15.87 -21.33
CA MET A 40 10.69 -16.32 -20.71
C MET A 40 10.98 -16.91 -19.34
N GLU A 41 10.27 -16.40 -18.33
CA GLU A 41 10.27 -16.97 -17.00
C GLU A 41 8.92 -17.66 -16.71
N GLY A 42 8.99 -18.84 -16.11
CA GLY A 42 7.82 -19.71 -15.94
C GLY A 42 6.70 -19.08 -15.15
N TYR A 43 6.98 -18.23 -14.18
CA TYR A 43 5.93 -17.56 -13.40
C TYR A 43 5.15 -16.52 -14.22
N MET A 44 5.82 -15.76 -15.09
CA MET A 44 5.16 -14.83 -16.02
C MET A 44 4.40 -15.57 -17.13
N MET A 45 4.89 -16.76 -17.51
CA MET A 45 4.24 -17.65 -18.47
C MET A 45 3.18 -18.55 -17.84
N LYS A 46 2.90 -18.44 -16.53
CA LYS A 46 2.00 -19.34 -15.77
C LYS A 46 2.39 -20.83 -15.87
N SER A 47 3.63 -21.13 -16.28
CA SER A 47 4.13 -22.50 -16.58
C SER A 47 5.20 -22.99 -15.58
N ALA A 48 5.48 -22.26 -14.50
CA ALA A 48 6.57 -22.51 -13.56
C ALA A 48 6.70 -23.97 -13.08
N GLU A 49 5.57 -24.65 -12.83
CA GLU A 49 5.56 -26.03 -12.32
C GLU A 49 5.80 -27.12 -13.38
N VAL A 50 5.78 -26.76 -14.67
CA VAL A 50 5.83 -27.75 -15.78
C VAL A 50 6.88 -27.39 -16.84
N ALA A 51 7.20 -26.12 -16.99
CA ALA A 51 8.15 -25.58 -17.94
C ALA A 51 8.61 -24.20 -17.42
N GLY A 52 9.40 -24.19 -16.33
CA GLY A 52 9.76 -22.99 -15.58
C GLY A 52 10.83 -22.15 -16.25
N THR A 53 11.64 -22.72 -17.16
CA THR A 53 12.76 -22.05 -17.80
C THR A 53 12.46 -21.67 -19.25
N HIS A 54 13.20 -20.72 -19.81
CA HIS A 54 13.10 -20.32 -21.21
C HIS A 54 13.22 -21.51 -22.19
N THR A 55 14.26 -22.31 -22.02
CA THR A 55 14.47 -23.52 -22.84
C THR A 55 13.44 -24.61 -22.53
N GLY A 56 13.08 -24.76 -21.26
CA GLY A 56 12.06 -25.73 -20.82
C GLY A 56 10.72 -25.48 -21.48
N PHE A 57 10.29 -24.22 -21.54
CA PHE A 57 9.05 -23.82 -22.22
C PHE A 57 9.09 -24.16 -23.71
N ARG A 58 10.18 -23.77 -24.41
CA ARG A 58 10.36 -24.08 -25.82
C ARG A 58 10.32 -25.59 -26.11
N ASN A 59 11.01 -26.36 -25.30
CA ASN A 59 11.07 -27.82 -25.46
C ASN A 59 9.70 -28.46 -25.22
N LYS A 60 8.99 -28.03 -24.16
CA LYS A 60 7.65 -28.55 -23.87
C LYS A 60 6.64 -28.22 -24.96
N LEU A 61 6.71 -26.99 -25.48
CA LEU A 61 5.88 -26.55 -26.59
C LEU A 61 6.19 -27.35 -27.85
N THR A 62 7.46 -27.50 -28.22
CA THR A 62 7.88 -28.30 -29.39
C THR A 62 7.44 -29.77 -29.32
N GLN A 63 7.50 -30.36 -28.12
CA GLN A 63 6.97 -31.70 -27.89
C GLN A 63 5.46 -31.78 -28.10
N THR A 64 4.74 -30.70 -27.86
CA THR A 64 3.27 -30.64 -27.91
C THR A 64 2.75 -30.36 -29.31
N ILE A 65 3.33 -29.40 -30.03
CA ILE A 65 2.82 -28.88 -31.31
C ILE A 65 3.77 -29.07 -32.49
N GLY A 66 5.00 -29.58 -32.26
CA GLY A 66 6.02 -29.71 -33.28
C GLY A 66 6.86 -28.45 -33.53
N ALA A 67 7.99 -28.63 -34.23
CA ALA A 67 8.99 -27.56 -34.40
C ALA A 67 8.50 -26.38 -35.27
N GLU A 68 7.76 -26.65 -36.32
CA GLU A 68 7.25 -25.61 -37.26
C GLU A 68 6.24 -24.67 -36.55
N GLN A 69 5.26 -25.20 -35.83
CA GLN A 69 4.29 -24.42 -35.10
C GLN A 69 4.93 -23.68 -33.91
N THR A 70 5.94 -24.29 -33.27
CA THR A 70 6.74 -23.60 -32.24
C THR A 70 7.48 -22.39 -32.82
N ALA A 71 8.06 -22.49 -33.99
CA ALA A 71 8.72 -21.34 -34.65
C ALA A 71 7.70 -20.24 -34.97
N THR A 72 6.52 -20.58 -35.48
CA THR A 72 5.43 -19.65 -35.75
C THR A 72 4.97 -18.92 -34.46
N PHE A 73 4.86 -19.66 -33.34
CA PHE A 73 4.54 -19.04 -32.06
C PHE A 73 5.62 -18.04 -31.64
N TYR A 74 6.91 -18.39 -31.70
CA TYR A 74 7.98 -17.46 -31.30
C TYR A 74 8.06 -16.22 -32.20
N GLU A 75 7.79 -16.34 -33.49
CA GLU A 75 7.68 -15.19 -34.38
C GLU A 75 6.53 -14.26 -33.92
N ALA A 76 5.35 -14.79 -33.65
CA ALA A 76 4.22 -14.02 -33.14
C ALA A 76 4.52 -13.41 -31.78
N TRP A 77 5.14 -14.17 -30.87
CA TRP A 77 5.53 -13.70 -29.53
C TRP A 77 6.47 -12.50 -29.60
N LEU A 78 7.54 -12.57 -30.37
CA LEU A 78 8.53 -11.52 -30.51
C LEU A 78 7.96 -10.26 -31.16
N ASN A 79 6.97 -10.41 -32.05
CA ASN A 79 6.31 -9.29 -32.73
C ASN A 79 5.20 -8.64 -31.89
N ASN A 80 4.61 -9.35 -30.92
CA ASN A 80 3.45 -8.91 -30.17
C ASN A 80 3.81 -8.42 -28.75
N HIS A 81 4.79 -9.05 -28.08
CA HIS A 81 5.04 -8.85 -26.67
C HIS A 81 5.58 -7.47 -26.34
N PHE A 82 6.56 -6.98 -27.10
CA PHE A 82 7.11 -5.64 -26.90
C PHE A 82 7.29 -4.93 -28.24
N THR A 83 6.65 -3.80 -28.39
CA THR A 83 6.48 -3.11 -29.67
C THR A 83 6.76 -1.63 -29.55
N ARG A 84 6.80 -0.91 -30.68
CA ARG A 84 6.91 0.56 -30.69
C ARG A 84 5.83 1.22 -29.83
N THR A 85 4.59 0.74 -29.89
CA THR A 85 3.46 1.28 -29.11
C THR A 85 3.70 1.18 -27.61
N ASP A 86 4.40 0.15 -27.15
CA ASP A 86 4.80 0.02 -25.74
C ASP A 86 5.77 1.13 -25.35
N VAL A 87 6.80 1.38 -26.15
CA VAL A 87 7.80 2.44 -25.88
C VAL A 87 7.16 3.83 -25.94
N ASP A 88 6.32 4.11 -26.95
CA ASP A 88 5.57 5.36 -27.07
C ASP A 88 4.69 5.60 -25.83
N SER A 89 4.03 4.55 -25.35
CA SER A 89 3.19 4.59 -24.14
C SER A 89 4.00 4.81 -22.87
N MET A 90 5.11 4.11 -22.71
CA MET A 90 6.03 4.29 -21.58
C MET A 90 6.52 5.73 -21.50
N LYS A 91 6.91 6.33 -22.63
CA LYS A 91 7.28 7.74 -22.69
C LYS A 91 6.15 8.66 -22.25
N ALA A 92 4.95 8.42 -22.77
CA ALA A 92 3.77 9.20 -22.41
C ALA A 92 3.41 9.08 -20.92
N TRP A 93 3.69 7.95 -20.28
CA TRP A 93 3.48 7.75 -18.85
C TRP A 93 4.54 8.42 -17.97
N GLY A 94 5.71 8.81 -18.53
CA GLY A 94 6.77 9.51 -17.81
C GLY A 94 8.03 8.71 -17.55
N PHE A 95 8.17 7.51 -18.14
CA PHE A 95 9.43 6.76 -18.13
C PHE A 95 10.44 7.39 -19.07
N ASN A 96 11.73 7.21 -18.78
CA ASN A 96 12.84 7.72 -19.59
C ASN A 96 13.87 6.65 -19.96
N SER A 97 13.64 5.40 -19.58
CA SER A 97 14.55 4.29 -19.91
C SER A 97 13.83 2.95 -20.02
N VAL A 98 14.45 2.03 -20.75
CA VAL A 98 14.05 0.63 -20.92
C VAL A 98 15.25 -0.25 -20.57
N ARG A 99 15.06 -1.30 -19.75
CA ARG A 99 16.04 -2.36 -19.51
C ARG A 99 15.59 -3.60 -20.27
N VAL A 100 16.34 -4.01 -21.30
CA VAL A 100 15.98 -5.17 -22.12
C VAL A 100 16.66 -6.44 -21.61
N ALA A 101 15.86 -7.37 -21.10
CA ALA A 101 16.31 -8.66 -20.63
C ALA A 101 16.61 -9.60 -21.82
N MET A 102 17.88 -9.79 -22.11
CA MET A 102 18.37 -10.57 -23.27
C MET A 102 18.72 -12.00 -22.86
N HIS A 103 18.32 -12.96 -23.68
CA HIS A 103 18.85 -14.33 -23.62
C HIS A 103 19.88 -14.54 -24.73
N TYR A 104 21.08 -15.07 -24.40
CA TYR A 104 22.18 -15.23 -25.35
C TYR A 104 21.81 -16.04 -26.61
N LYS A 105 20.88 -16.99 -26.51
CA LYS A 105 20.41 -17.85 -27.60
C LYS A 105 19.76 -17.13 -28.78
N TRP A 106 19.38 -15.86 -28.59
CA TRP A 106 18.93 -15.03 -29.70
C TRP A 106 20.09 -14.42 -30.51
N PHE A 107 21.29 -14.45 -29.97
CA PHE A 107 22.47 -13.79 -30.55
C PHE A 107 23.54 -14.78 -31.01
N THR A 108 23.63 -15.97 -30.39
CA THR A 108 24.64 -16.99 -30.72
C THR A 108 24.15 -18.38 -30.28
N LEU A 109 24.73 -19.43 -30.90
CA LEU A 109 24.42 -20.81 -30.54
C LEU A 109 25.01 -21.18 -29.17
N PRO A 110 24.38 -22.14 -28.43
CA PRO A 110 25.03 -22.81 -27.30
C PRO A 110 26.39 -23.45 -27.71
N ILE A 111 27.31 -23.59 -26.76
CA ILE A 111 28.64 -24.13 -27.05
C ILE A 111 28.63 -25.54 -27.64
N GLU A 112 27.65 -26.33 -27.26
CA GLU A 112 27.43 -27.69 -27.73
C GLU A 112 26.89 -27.77 -29.17
N ASP A 113 26.26 -26.71 -29.66
CA ASP A 113 25.65 -26.64 -30.99
C ASP A 113 26.54 -25.90 -32.00
N GLU A 114 27.71 -25.38 -31.57
CA GLU A 114 28.65 -24.71 -32.46
C GLU A 114 29.25 -25.69 -33.45
N PRO A 115 29.23 -25.37 -34.77
CA PRO A 115 29.81 -26.24 -35.80
C PRO A 115 31.29 -26.46 -35.60
N VAL A 116 31.98 -25.49 -35.04
CA VAL A 116 33.43 -25.54 -34.77
C VAL A 116 33.68 -25.07 -33.33
N ALA A 117 34.27 -25.93 -32.53
CA ALA A 117 34.59 -25.62 -31.14
C ALA A 117 35.51 -24.39 -31.05
N GLY A 118 35.21 -23.49 -30.13
CA GLY A 118 35.95 -22.24 -29.90
C GLY A 118 35.66 -21.13 -30.91
N GLN A 119 34.71 -21.32 -31.83
CA GLN A 119 34.17 -20.27 -32.71
C GLN A 119 32.75 -19.90 -32.29
N ASP A 120 32.26 -18.73 -32.73
CA ASP A 120 30.94 -18.23 -32.43
C ASP A 120 30.12 -18.05 -33.70
N THR A 121 29.00 -18.72 -33.79
CA THR A 121 27.97 -18.50 -34.83
C THR A 121 27.02 -17.42 -34.36
N TRP A 122 27.02 -16.30 -35.08
CA TRP A 122 26.13 -15.16 -34.76
C TRP A 122 24.77 -15.35 -35.42
N LEU A 123 23.72 -15.09 -34.67
CA LEU A 123 22.33 -15.13 -35.07
C LEU A 123 21.80 -13.70 -35.17
N GLU A 124 21.33 -13.29 -36.36
CA GLU A 124 20.89 -11.90 -36.59
C GLU A 124 19.57 -11.55 -35.88
N GLU A 125 18.72 -12.51 -35.50
CA GLU A 125 17.41 -12.29 -34.92
C GLU A 125 17.46 -11.38 -33.65
N GLY A 126 18.35 -11.68 -32.71
CA GLY A 126 18.51 -10.87 -31.50
C GLY A 126 18.99 -9.44 -31.81
N PHE A 127 19.98 -9.32 -32.71
CA PHE A 127 20.49 -7.99 -33.08
C PHE A 127 19.43 -7.12 -33.77
N VAL A 128 18.64 -7.68 -34.69
CA VAL A 128 17.55 -6.95 -35.37
C VAL A 128 16.48 -6.49 -34.39
N ARG A 129 16.17 -7.30 -33.36
CA ARG A 129 15.22 -6.91 -32.31
C ARG A 129 15.74 -5.75 -31.47
N ILE A 130 17.03 -5.79 -31.10
CA ILE A 130 17.65 -4.68 -30.33
C ILE A 130 17.76 -3.42 -31.20
N ASP A 131 18.11 -3.52 -32.47
CA ASP A 131 18.15 -2.37 -33.39
C ASP A 131 16.80 -1.68 -33.45
N SER A 132 15.72 -2.45 -33.65
CA SER A 132 14.36 -1.92 -33.69
C SER A 132 13.97 -1.23 -32.37
N LEU A 133 14.29 -1.87 -31.23
CA LEU A 133 14.02 -1.29 -29.92
C LEU A 133 14.82 -0.01 -29.67
N LEU A 134 16.08 0.03 -30.10
CA LEU A 134 16.93 1.22 -30.00
C LEU A 134 16.35 2.38 -30.83
N ASP A 135 15.90 2.12 -32.07
CA ASP A 135 15.24 3.12 -32.90
C ASP A 135 13.98 3.69 -32.20
N TRP A 136 13.14 2.83 -31.61
CA TRP A 136 11.94 3.29 -30.90
C TRP A 136 12.29 4.09 -29.63
N CYS A 137 13.32 3.67 -28.91
CA CYS A 137 13.82 4.40 -27.73
C CYS A 137 14.40 5.76 -28.12
N ALA A 138 15.20 5.83 -29.18
CA ALA A 138 15.80 7.05 -29.69
C ALA A 138 14.75 8.07 -30.15
N ASP A 139 13.74 7.62 -30.91
CA ASP A 139 12.61 8.46 -31.35
C ASP A 139 11.85 9.05 -30.15
N ASN A 140 11.76 8.31 -29.05
CA ASN A 140 11.10 8.72 -27.81
C ASN A 140 12.03 9.43 -26.81
N GLN A 141 13.32 9.63 -27.14
CA GLN A 141 14.30 10.19 -26.21
C GLN A 141 14.35 9.41 -24.88
N MET A 142 14.44 8.09 -24.99
CA MET A 142 14.57 7.16 -23.88
C MET A 142 15.87 6.40 -23.99
N TYR A 143 16.51 6.13 -22.87
CA TYR A 143 17.73 5.33 -22.85
C TYR A 143 17.42 3.83 -22.83
N LEU A 144 18.14 3.05 -23.63
CA LEU A 144 18.08 1.59 -23.66
C LEU A 144 19.26 1.00 -22.90
N PHE A 145 19.00 0.16 -21.89
CA PHE A 145 20.01 -0.62 -21.17
C PHE A 145 19.98 -2.06 -21.67
N LEU A 146 21.13 -2.54 -22.13
CA LEU A 146 21.29 -3.93 -22.56
C LEU A 146 21.65 -4.79 -21.34
N ASP A 147 20.78 -5.71 -20.96
CA ASP A 147 20.95 -6.61 -19.82
C ASP A 147 21.11 -8.06 -20.32
N LEU A 148 22.23 -8.68 -20.02
CA LEU A 148 22.41 -10.10 -20.29
C LEU A 148 21.75 -10.94 -19.18
N HIS A 149 20.46 -11.11 -19.31
CA HIS A 149 19.61 -11.78 -18.35
C HIS A 149 19.74 -13.31 -18.36
N GLY A 150 20.07 -13.90 -19.49
CA GLY A 150 20.42 -15.32 -19.65
C GLY A 150 21.75 -15.47 -20.34
N ALA A 151 22.81 -15.75 -19.57
CA ALA A 151 24.18 -15.90 -20.08
C ALA A 151 24.47 -17.34 -20.57
N PRO A 152 25.48 -17.55 -21.47
CA PRO A 152 25.89 -18.89 -21.89
C PRO A 152 26.15 -19.84 -20.71
N GLY A 153 25.45 -20.98 -20.67
CA GLY A 153 25.54 -21.96 -19.60
C GLY A 153 24.68 -21.65 -18.35
N GLY A 154 24.13 -20.44 -18.23
CA GLY A 154 23.39 -19.98 -17.07
C GLY A 154 24.29 -19.46 -15.92
N GLN A 155 24.02 -18.27 -15.44
CA GLN A 155 24.81 -17.56 -14.42
C GLN A 155 24.34 -17.83 -12.98
N GLY A 156 23.19 -18.48 -12.79
CA GLY A 156 22.58 -18.71 -11.48
C GLY A 156 22.01 -20.10 -11.34
N LYS A 157 21.93 -20.59 -10.08
CA LYS A 157 21.27 -21.86 -9.76
C LYS A 157 19.74 -21.78 -9.87
N ASP A 158 19.17 -20.59 -9.80
CA ASP A 158 17.78 -20.40 -10.13
C ASP A 158 17.58 -20.46 -11.64
N ALA A 159 17.24 -21.66 -12.11
CA ALA A 159 17.05 -21.93 -13.52
C ALA A 159 15.89 -21.15 -14.14
N ASN A 160 14.91 -20.72 -13.35
CA ASN A 160 13.78 -19.92 -13.85
C ASN A 160 14.23 -18.55 -14.36
N ILE A 161 15.27 -17.97 -13.74
CA ILE A 161 15.86 -16.70 -14.15
C ILE A 161 16.95 -16.91 -15.19
N SER A 162 17.89 -17.83 -14.94
CA SER A 162 19.14 -17.96 -15.69
C SER A 162 19.10 -18.92 -16.87
N ASP A 163 18.02 -19.66 -17.06
CA ASP A 163 17.90 -20.80 -18.01
C ASP A 163 19.00 -21.89 -17.81
N TYR A 164 19.53 -22.01 -16.57
CA TYR A 164 20.54 -23.00 -16.23
C TYR A 164 20.01 -24.42 -16.39
N ASP A 165 20.80 -25.26 -17.10
CA ASP A 165 20.57 -26.70 -17.25
C ASP A 165 21.57 -27.45 -16.37
N PRO A 166 21.13 -28.09 -15.25
CA PRO A 166 22.05 -28.78 -14.34
C PRO A 166 22.71 -30.03 -14.93
N THR A 167 22.31 -30.45 -16.13
CA THR A 167 22.95 -31.54 -16.86
C THR A 167 24.15 -31.08 -17.69
N LYS A 168 24.39 -29.76 -17.77
CA LYS A 168 25.46 -29.14 -18.57
C LYS A 168 26.32 -28.24 -17.68
N PRO A 169 27.58 -27.96 -18.09
CA PRO A 169 28.40 -27.01 -17.35
C PRO A 169 27.80 -25.60 -17.37
N SER A 170 27.67 -25.00 -16.19
CA SER A 170 27.25 -23.60 -16.01
C SER A 170 28.24 -22.59 -16.61
N LEU A 171 27.88 -21.31 -16.60
CA LEU A 171 28.79 -20.19 -16.90
C LEU A 171 30.10 -20.30 -16.08
N TRP A 172 29.99 -20.64 -14.81
CA TRP A 172 31.12 -20.68 -13.88
C TRP A 172 32.00 -21.91 -14.02
N GLU A 173 31.47 -23.03 -14.47
CA GLU A 173 32.18 -24.32 -14.61
C GLU A 173 32.84 -24.47 -15.99
N SER A 174 32.36 -23.72 -17.01
CA SER A 174 32.88 -23.78 -18.37
C SER A 174 33.71 -22.52 -18.74
N ALA A 175 35.00 -22.70 -19.04
CA ALA A 175 35.81 -21.63 -19.58
C ALA A 175 35.29 -21.16 -20.96
N GLU A 176 34.70 -22.08 -21.74
CA GLU A 176 34.17 -21.75 -23.06
C GLU A 176 32.86 -20.93 -22.97
N ASN A 177 32.00 -21.21 -22.00
CA ASN A 177 30.83 -20.36 -21.73
C ASN A 177 31.26 -18.93 -21.34
N ARG A 178 32.29 -18.77 -20.48
CA ARG A 178 32.84 -17.45 -20.13
C ARG A 178 33.45 -16.76 -21.35
N ARG A 179 34.27 -17.48 -22.17
CA ARG A 179 34.82 -16.92 -23.41
C ARG A 179 33.72 -16.41 -24.35
N LYS A 180 32.69 -17.22 -24.55
CA LYS A 180 31.51 -16.86 -25.37
C LYS A 180 30.77 -15.65 -24.83
N THR A 181 30.62 -15.52 -23.52
CA THR A 181 30.02 -14.34 -22.86
C THR A 181 30.85 -13.09 -23.17
N VAL A 182 32.18 -13.16 -23.06
CA VAL A 182 33.09 -12.05 -23.43
C VAL A 182 32.95 -11.69 -24.90
N ALA A 183 32.90 -12.69 -25.80
CA ALA A 183 32.78 -12.47 -27.26
C ALA A 183 31.41 -11.83 -27.60
N LEU A 184 30.34 -12.25 -26.96
CA LEU A 184 29.01 -11.64 -27.15
C LEU A 184 29.00 -10.14 -26.75
N TRP A 185 29.57 -9.80 -25.61
CA TRP A 185 29.67 -8.40 -25.18
C TRP A 185 30.56 -7.56 -26.09
N ALA A 186 31.68 -8.13 -26.59
CA ALA A 186 32.51 -7.47 -27.60
C ALA A 186 31.71 -7.17 -28.88
N ARG A 187 30.91 -8.13 -29.34
CA ARG A 187 30.07 -8.00 -30.53
C ARG A 187 28.94 -6.95 -30.36
N LEU A 188 28.27 -6.95 -29.20
CA LEU A 188 27.25 -5.94 -28.87
C LEU A 188 27.90 -4.54 -28.80
N ALA A 189 29.00 -4.40 -28.07
CA ALA A 189 29.70 -3.12 -27.94
C ALA A 189 30.22 -2.59 -29.28
N GLU A 190 30.78 -3.46 -30.16
CA GLU A 190 31.21 -3.07 -31.53
C GLU A 190 30.03 -2.50 -32.33
N ARG A 191 28.84 -3.13 -32.25
CA ARG A 191 27.65 -2.71 -32.97
C ARG A 191 27.13 -1.36 -32.49
N TYR A 192 27.11 -1.13 -31.18
CA TYR A 192 26.42 0.01 -30.55
C TYR A 192 27.35 1.11 -30.02
N ALA A 193 28.66 1.02 -30.24
CA ALA A 193 29.67 1.97 -29.73
C ALA A 193 29.40 3.46 -30.02
N GLN A 194 28.60 3.78 -31.06
CA GLN A 194 28.30 5.14 -31.49
C GLN A 194 26.82 5.54 -31.22
N GLU A 195 26.06 4.71 -30.51
CA GLU A 195 24.62 4.90 -30.30
C GLU A 195 24.32 5.59 -28.95
N PRO A 196 24.15 6.90 -28.91
CA PRO A 196 24.04 7.65 -27.65
C PRO A 196 22.77 7.34 -26.85
N TRP A 197 21.78 6.65 -27.42
CA TRP A 197 20.59 6.21 -26.74
C TRP A 197 20.74 4.83 -26.08
N ILE A 198 21.84 4.13 -26.29
CA ILE A 198 22.26 3.05 -25.38
C ILE A 198 22.71 3.72 -24.08
N GLY A 199 22.02 3.44 -22.97
CA GLY A 199 22.36 4.00 -21.65
C GLY A 199 23.57 3.33 -21.01
N GLY A 200 23.74 2.03 -21.24
CA GLY A 200 24.84 1.25 -20.70
C GLY A 200 24.65 -0.26 -20.90
N TYR A 201 25.66 -1.00 -20.53
CA TYR A 201 25.76 -2.46 -20.63
C TYR A 201 25.69 -3.07 -19.23
N ASP A 202 24.58 -3.75 -18.91
CA ASP A 202 24.36 -4.49 -17.68
C ASP A 202 24.85 -5.92 -17.89
N LEU A 203 26.03 -6.20 -17.38
CA LEU A 203 26.88 -7.27 -17.90
C LEU A 203 26.35 -8.68 -17.67
N ILE A 204 25.78 -8.96 -16.48
CA ILE A 204 25.20 -10.27 -16.14
C ILE A 204 24.15 -10.05 -15.08
N ASN A 205 22.89 -10.38 -15.39
CA ASN A 205 21.79 -10.32 -14.46
C ASN A 205 21.91 -11.38 -13.35
N GLU A 206 21.76 -10.96 -12.11
CA GLU A 206 21.57 -11.80 -10.93
C GLU A 206 22.46 -13.05 -10.83
N PRO A 207 23.79 -12.91 -10.83
CA PRO A 207 24.63 -14.05 -10.49
C PRO A 207 24.19 -14.66 -9.17
N ASN A 208 24.00 -15.98 -9.16
CA ASN A 208 23.57 -16.73 -7.96
C ASN A 208 24.33 -18.08 -7.93
N TRP A 209 25.58 -18.03 -7.48
CA TRP A 209 26.47 -19.19 -7.47
C TRP A 209 27.48 -19.13 -6.33
N GLU A 210 28.04 -20.28 -5.95
CA GLU A 210 29.17 -20.30 -5.02
C GLU A 210 30.44 -19.74 -5.67
N LEU A 211 30.68 -18.45 -5.48
CA LEU A 211 31.84 -17.71 -6.00
C LEU A 211 32.68 -17.16 -4.85
N PRO A 212 33.52 -18.01 -4.20
CA PRO A 212 34.24 -17.62 -2.99
C PRO A 212 35.06 -16.34 -3.18
N GLY A 213 34.76 -15.33 -2.33
CA GLY A 213 35.45 -14.05 -2.38
C GLY A 213 35.22 -13.24 -3.66
N GLY A 214 34.25 -13.62 -4.51
CA GLY A 214 33.92 -12.91 -5.75
C GLY A 214 34.99 -12.95 -6.85
N ALA A 215 36.08 -13.71 -6.66
CA ALA A 215 37.27 -13.65 -7.54
C ALA A 215 36.97 -14.00 -9.00
N LEU A 216 36.21 -15.09 -9.25
CA LEU A 216 35.89 -15.52 -10.62
C LEU A 216 34.89 -14.54 -11.29
N LEU A 217 33.92 -14.01 -10.53
CA LEU A 217 32.98 -12.99 -11.01
C LEU A 217 33.74 -11.72 -11.39
N ARG A 218 34.64 -11.25 -10.52
CA ARG A 218 35.50 -10.10 -10.79
C ARG A 218 36.37 -10.30 -12.02
N GLN A 219 36.96 -11.49 -12.18
CA GLN A 219 37.75 -11.83 -13.36
C GLN A 219 36.93 -11.73 -14.64
N LEU A 220 35.74 -12.37 -14.66
CA LEU A 220 34.88 -12.38 -15.84
C LEU A 220 34.40 -10.96 -16.19
N TYR A 221 33.96 -10.19 -15.20
CA TYR A 221 33.59 -8.78 -15.42
C TYR A 221 34.77 -7.94 -15.96
N GLY A 222 35.95 -8.16 -15.47
CA GLY A 222 37.19 -7.52 -16.01
C GLY A 222 37.49 -7.89 -17.45
N GLU A 223 37.36 -9.17 -17.81
CA GLU A 223 37.54 -9.65 -19.17
C GLU A 223 36.51 -9.06 -20.15
N ILE A 224 35.21 -9.02 -19.71
CA ILE A 224 34.14 -8.39 -20.49
C ILE A 224 34.40 -6.88 -20.65
N THR A 225 34.75 -6.19 -19.58
CA THR A 225 35.04 -4.74 -19.61
C THR A 225 36.18 -4.42 -20.57
N ASN A 226 37.27 -5.20 -20.53
CA ASN A 226 38.39 -5.02 -21.43
C ASN A 226 38.02 -5.25 -22.92
N ALA A 227 37.16 -6.25 -23.18
CA ALA A 227 36.70 -6.52 -24.53
C ALA A 227 35.78 -5.39 -25.05
N ILE A 228 34.86 -4.87 -24.22
CA ILE A 228 34.05 -3.70 -24.54
C ILE A 228 34.94 -2.48 -24.78
N ARG A 229 35.89 -2.18 -23.88
CA ARG A 229 36.75 -0.98 -24.00
C ARG A 229 37.72 -1.01 -25.20
N ALA A 230 37.94 -2.21 -25.77
CA ALA A 230 38.69 -2.29 -27.04
C ALA A 230 37.94 -1.65 -28.22
N VAL A 231 36.61 -1.54 -28.16
CA VAL A 231 35.77 -1.04 -29.27
C VAL A 231 34.88 0.14 -28.87
N ASP A 232 34.58 0.30 -27.59
CA ASP A 232 33.66 1.30 -27.05
C ASP A 232 34.24 1.96 -25.79
N GLN A 233 34.45 3.28 -25.86
CA GLN A 233 34.98 4.10 -24.77
C GLN A 233 33.88 4.95 -24.10
N ASN A 234 32.63 4.88 -24.58
CA ASN A 234 31.58 5.84 -24.25
C ASN A 234 30.57 5.31 -23.23
N HIS A 235 30.09 4.08 -23.39
CA HIS A 235 28.97 3.57 -22.60
C HIS A 235 29.35 3.18 -21.19
N MET A 236 28.39 3.34 -20.28
CA MET A 236 28.54 2.91 -18.90
C MET A 236 28.62 1.38 -18.80
N ILE A 237 29.52 0.89 -17.94
CA ILE A 237 29.60 -0.51 -17.54
C ILE A 237 28.79 -0.67 -16.25
N ILE A 238 27.76 -1.48 -16.28
CA ILE A 238 26.92 -1.77 -15.14
C ILE A 238 27.22 -3.18 -14.66
N ILE A 239 27.46 -3.35 -13.39
CA ILE A 239 27.70 -4.66 -12.79
C ILE A 239 26.73 -4.94 -11.66
N GLU A 240 26.42 -6.20 -11.48
CA GLU A 240 25.61 -6.71 -10.38
C GLU A 240 26.44 -7.55 -9.41
N GLY A 241 26.10 -7.47 -8.13
CA GLY A 241 26.67 -8.34 -7.11
C GLY A 241 26.22 -9.79 -7.27
N ASN A 242 26.93 -10.74 -6.65
CA ASN A 242 26.45 -12.10 -6.50
C ASN A 242 25.17 -12.13 -5.62
N TRP A 243 24.50 -13.27 -5.51
CA TRP A 243 23.30 -13.45 -4.71
C TRP A 243 22.22 -12.42 -5.05
N PHE A 244 21.73 -12.48 -6.31
CA PHE A 244 20.66 -11.64 -6.82
C PHE A 244 20.98 -10.13 -6.74
N ALA A 245 22.14 -9.74 -7.27
CA ALA A 245 22.65 -8.35 -7.33
C ALA A 245 22.95 -7.69 -5.97
N ASN A 246 23.10 -8.45 -4.88
CA ASN A 246 23.21 -7.88 -3.53
C ASN A 246 24.52 -8.16 -2.79
N ASP A 247 25.41 -9.02 -3.27
CA ASP A 247 26.72 -9.27 -2.66
C ASP A 247 27.88 -8.77 -3.53
N TYR A 248 28.49 -7.67 -3.11
CA TYR A 248 29.62 -7.02 -3.77
C TYR A 248 31.00 -7.47 -3.27
N THR A 249 31.06 -8.57 -2.52
CA THR A 249 32.34 -9.15 -2.03
C THR A 249 33.28 -9.42 -3.22
N GLY A 250 34.48 -8.83 -3.20
CA GLY A 250 35.49 -8.96 -4.23
C GLY A 250 35.27 -8.09 -5.49
N LEU A 251 34.15 -7.39 -5.64
CA LEU A 251 33.84 -6.55 -6.78
C LEU A 251 34.29 -5.10 -6.60
N THR A 252 34.88 -4.75 -5.50
CA THR A 252 35.43 -3.42 -5.20
C THR A 252 36.95 -3.48 -5.04
N PRO A 253 37.71 -2.40 -5.36
CA PRO A 253 37.30 -1.11 -5.94
C PRO A 253 36.85 -1.21 -7.42
N PRO A 254 36.21 -0.16 -7.97
CA PRO A 254 35.89 -0.12 -9.40
C PRO A 254 37.16 -0.19 -10.25
N TRP A 255 37.06 -0.74 -11.45
CA TRP A 255 38.18 -0.92 -12.37
C TRP A 255 38.02 -0.18 -13.70
N ASP A 256 36.88 0.50 -13.85
CA ASP A 256 36.57 1.36 -14.97
C ASP A 256 36.04 2.70 -14.47
N ASN A 257 36.37 3.79 -15.17
CA ASN A 257 35.99 5.14 -14.74
C ASN A 257 34.50 5.48 -15.05
N ASN A 258 33.86 4.68 -15.89
CA ASN A 258 32.48 4.86 -16.31
C ASN A 258 31.60 3.64 -15.86
N MET A 259 31.70 3.31 -14.59
CA MET A 259 31.05 2.15 -13.97
C MET A 259 29.90 2.55 -13.05
N VAL A 260 28.88 1.70 -12.98
CA VAL A 260 27.71 1.81 -12.11
C VAL A 260 27.51 0.49 -11.36
N TYR A 261 27.17 0.57 -10.08
CA TYR A 261 26.76 -0.58 -9.27
C TYR A 261 25.25 -0.72 -9.28
N SER A 262 24.75 -1.81 -9.90
CA SER A 262 23.33 -2.16 -9.89
C SER A 262 23.00 -3.03 -8.69
N PHE A 263 21.86 -2.81 -8.08
CA PHE A 263 21.32 -3.67 -7.03
C PHE A 263 19.84 -3.94 -7.28
N HIS A 264 19.34 -5.08 -6.79
CA HIS A 264 17.94 -5.45 -6.86
C HIS A 264 17.31 -5.41 -5.48
N LYS A 265 16.07 -4.95 -5.39
CA LYS A 265 15.35 -4.87 -4.13
C LYS A 265 13.91 -5.28 -4.32
N TYR A 266 13.55 -6.37 -3.66
CA TYR A 266 12.20 -6.91 -3.57
C TYR A 266 11.85 -7.14 -2.09
N TRP A 267 10.62 -7.31 -1.75
CA TRP A 267 10.06 -7.93 -0.52
C TRP A 267 10.70 -7.55 0.82
N THR A 268 11.21 -6.32 0.93
CA THR A 268 11.70 -5.73 2.18
C THR A 268 11.05 -4.38 2.43
N TYR A 269 11.16 -3.84 3.65
CA TYR A 269 10.64 -2.51 3.97
C TYR A 269 11.39 -1.41 3.22
N ASN A 270 10.70 -0.28 2.95
CA ASN A 270 11.26 0.86 2.23
C ASN A 270 11.76 1.92 3.21
N THR A 271 12.82 1.59 3.92
CA THR A 271 13.46 2.48 4.88
C THR A 271 14.89 2.82 4.46
N GLN A 272 15.41 3.96 4.96
CA GLN A 272 16.79 4.36 4.73
C GLN A 272 17.79 3.30 5.23
N ASN A 273 17.44 2.56 6.28
CA ASN A 273 18.29 1.49 6.83
C ASN A 273 18.44 0.32 5.84
N GLU A 274 17.36 -0.07 5.17
CA GLU A 274 17.37 -1.19 4.22
C GLU A 274 18.27 -0.96 3.00
N ILE A 275 18.49 0.30 2.60
CA ILE A 275 19.37 0.67 1.48
C ILE A 275 20.70 1.28 1.95
N SER A 276 20.97 1.32 3.24
CA SER A 276 22.18 1.95 3.78
C SER A 276 23.46 1.28 3.28
N TRP A 277 23.44 -0.03 3.07
CA TRP A 277 24.57 -0.80 2.58
C TRP A 277 25.03 -0.35 1.18
N ILE A 278 24.11 -0.15 0.24
CA ILE A 278 24.43 0.28 -1.13
C ILE A 278 24.84 1.76 -1.17
N ILE A 279 24.23 2.58 -0.31
CA ILE A 279 24.63 3.98 -0.14
C ILE A 279 26.04 4.08 0.43
N ASN A 280 26.39 3.23 1.38
CA ASN A 280 27.75 3.15 1.94
C ASN A 280 28.75 2.69 0.86
N LEU A 281 28.38 1.69 0.06
CA LEU A 281 29.20 1.24 -1.09
C LEU A 281 29.46 2.39 -2.07
N ARG A 282 28.40 3.09 -2.51
CA ARG A 282 28.47 4.29 -3.34
C ARG A 282 29.40 5.36 -2.77
N ASN A 283 29.24 5.63 -1.46
CA ASN A 283 29.99 6.69 -0.78
C ASN A 283 31.47 6.34 -0.61
N THR A 284 31.78 5.06 -0.34
CA THR A 284 33.15 4.56 -0.15
C THR A 284 33.93 4.60 -1.45
N TRP A 285 33.32 4.20 -2.55
CA TRP A 285 34.01 4.02 -3.82
C TRP A 285 33.78 5.14 -4.82
N ASN A 286 32.90 6.11 -4.48
CA ASN A 286 32.57 7.26 -5.33
C ASN A 286 32.08 6.83 -6.73
N VAL A 287 31.18 5.84 -6.79
CA VAL A 287 30.60 5.25 -7.99
C VAL A 287 29.09 5.33 -7.91
N PRO A 288 28.36 5.66 -9.00
CA PRO A 288 26.90 5.71 -8.97
C PRO A 288 26.29 4.35 -8.63
N THR A 289 25.11 4.38 -8.04
CA THR A 289 24.29 3.17 -7.81
C THR A 289 22.95 3.32 -8.54
N TRP A 290 22.44 2.21 -9.02
CA TRP A 290 21.18 2.10 -9.75
C TRP A 290 20.38 0.93 -9.20
N LEU A 291 19.06 1.13 -8.94
CA LEU A 291 18.13 0.04 -8.68
C LEU A 291 17.78 -0.59 -10.04
N GLY A 292 18.56 -1.59 -10.45
CA GLY A 292 18.44 -2.21 -11.78
C GLY A 292 17.18 -3.01 -11.96
N GLU A 293 16.65 -3.56 -10.84
CA GLU A 293 15.39 -4.29 -10.87
C GLU A 293 14.63 -4.20 -9.54
N SER A 294 13.31 -4.05 -9.64
CA SER A 294 12.38 -4.10 -8.53
C SER A 294 10.94 -4.27 -9.04
N GLY A 295 10.00 -4.65 -8.16
CA GLY A 295 8.61 -4.84 -8.55
C GLY A 295 7.85 -5.76 -7.60
N GLU A 296 6.82 -6.44 -8.12
CA GLU A 296 6.09 -7.55 -7.51
C GLU A 296 5.50 -7.27 -6.11
N ASN A 297 5.04 -6.04 -5.88
CA ASN A 297 4.52 -5.60 -4.60
C ASN A 297 3.29 -4.69 -4.78
N SER A 298 2.81 -4.05 -3.72
CA SER A 298 1.67 -3.13 -3.76
C SER A 298 2.02 -1.76 -4.35
N ASN A 299 1.01 -1.02 -4.78
CA ASN A 299 1.16 0.35 -5.27
C ASN A 299 1.78 1.28 -4.22
N SER A 300 1.39 1.15 -2.95
CA SER A 300 1.97 1.94 -1.86
C SER A 300 3.45 1.62 -1.67
N TRP A 301 3.83 0.34 -1.76
CA TRP A 301 5.23 -0.07 -1.69
C TRP A 301 6.05 0.50 -2.86
N PHE A 302 5.48 0.52 -4.08
CA PHE A 302 6.11 1.13 -5.25
C PHE A 302 6.38 2.62 -5.03
N THR A 303 5.36 3.35 -4.58
CA THR A 303 5.48 4.78 -4.26
C THR A 303 6.58 5.05 -3.23
N ASP A 304 6.64 4.25 -2.16
CA ASP A 304 7.59 4.45 -1.07
C ASP A 304 9.02 4.11 -1.48
N LEU A 305 9.23 3.02 -2.24
CA LEU A 305 10.56 2.66 -2.73
C LEU A 305 11.09 3.69 -3.73
N ILE A 306 10.28 4.12 -4.68
CA ILE A 306 10.68 5.12 -5.67
C ILE A 306 10.99 6.45 -4.99
N ALA A 307 10.15 6.89 -4.04
CA ALA A 307 10.43 8.09 -3.26
C ALA A 307 11.77 7.97 -2.48
N LEU A 308 12.04 6.82 -1.86
CA LEU A 308 13.29 6.55 -1.15
C LEU A 308 14.49 6.59 -2.09
N CYS A 309 14.41 5.95 -3.27
CA CYS A 309 15.47 5.95 -4.27
C CYS A 309 15.76 7.37 -4.77
N GLU A 310 14.75 8.11 -5.20
CA GLU A 310 14.95 9.45 -5.77
C GLU A 310 15.39 10.48 -4.72
N GLN A 311 14.95 10.37 -3.46
CA GLN A 311 15.50 11.17 -2.34
C GLN A 311 17.00 10.93 -2.15
N ASN A 312 17.48 9.73 -2.45
CA ASN A 312 18.90 9.38 -2.43
C ASN A 312 19.59 9.56 -3.80
N ARG A 313 18.90 10.15 -4.79
CA ARG A 313 19.40 10.37 -6.17
C ARG A 313 19.83 9.07 -6.84
N ILE A 314 19.02 8.00 -6.65
CA ILE A 314 19.20 6.68 -7.24
C ILE A 314 18.13 6.50 -8.32
N GLY A 315 18.52 6.24 -9.55
CA GLY A 315 17.61 5.84 -10.62
C GLY A 315 17.13 4.41 -10.41
N TRP A 316 16.03 4.03 -11.08
CA TRP A 316 15.37 2.75 -10.88
C TRP A 316 14.83 2.16 -12.19
N SER A 317 14.72 0.84 -12.27
CA SER A 317 14.03 0.09 -13.31
C SER A 317 13.08 -0.93 -12.68
N TRP A 318 11.84 -0.96 -13.14
CA TRP A 318 10.80 -1.83 -12.59
C TRP A 318 10.67 -3.13 -13.38
N TRP A 319 10.18 -4.20 -12.78
CA TRP A 319 10.02 -5.51 -13.39
C TRP A 319 8.61 -6.08 -13.14
N PRO A 320 7.93 -6.64 -14.18
CA PRO A 320 8.11 -6.40 -15.62
C PRO A 320 7.07 -5.37 -16.13
N VAL A 321 7.17 -4.99 -17.43
CA VAL A 321 6.17 -4.12 -18.07
C VAL A 321 4.81 -4.80 -18.23
N LYS A 322 4.80 -6.10 -18.59
CA LYS A 322 3.60 -6.89 -18.89
C LYS A 322 3.59 -8.21 -18.12
N LYS A 323 2.46 -8.51 -17.50
CA LYS A 323 2.20 -9.78 -16.83
C LYS A 323 0.70 -9.99 -16.63
N ALA A 324 0.24 -11.23 -16.53
CA ALA A 324 -1.05 -11.51 -15.91
C ALA A 324 -1.03 -11.08 -14.44
N GLY A 325 -2.11 -10.46 -13.94
CA GLY A 325 -2.18 -9.93 -12.58
C GLY A 325 -2.15 -8.39 -12.51
N ILE A 326 -2.26 -7.84 -11.30
CA ILE A 326 -2.59 -6.42 -11.10
C ILE A 326 -1.40 -5.51 -10.79
N ASN A 327 -0.25 -6.05 -10.39
CA ASN A 327 0.88 -5.28 -9.83
C ASN A 327 1.92 -4.89 -10.90
N ASN A 328 1.50 -4.61 -12.12
CA ASN A 328 2.34 -4.15 -13.23
C ASN A 328 1.57 -3.15 -14.10
N VAL A 329 2.27 -2.35 -14.89
CA VAL A 329 1.66 -1.24 -15.66
C VAL A 329 0.72 -1.72 -16.75
N LEU A 330 0.95 -2.92 -17.31
CA LEU A 330 0.11 -3.56 -18.32
C LEU A 330 -0.32 -4.94 -17.84
N GLN A 331 -1.62 -5.10 -17.61
CA GLN A 331 -2.21 -6.38 -17.23
C GLN A 331 -2.62 -7.14 -18.50
N VAL A 332 -1.97 -8.27 -18.73
CA VAL A 332 -2.32 -9.21 -19.81
C VAL A 332 -3.63 -9.91 -19.47
N PRO A 333 -4.58 -10.00 -20.41
CA PRO A 333 -5.84 -10.70 -20.16
C PRO A 333 -5.64 -12.19 -19.99
N GLU A 334 -6.44 -12.79 -19.10
CA GLU A 334 -6.44 -14.24 -18.87
C GLU A 334 -7.00 -14.97 -20.10
N SER A 335 -6.51 -16.18 -20.36
CA SER A 335 -6.98 -17.07 -21.42
C SER A 335 -7.30 -18.44 -20.85
N GLN A 336 -8.57 -18.86 -20.94
CA GLN A 336 -8.98 -20.21 -20.52
C GLN A 336 -8.35 -21.28 -21.40
N ASN A 337 -8.12 -21.01 -22.69
CA ASN A 337 -7.46 -21.95 -23.58
C ASN A 337 -6.00 -22.18 -23.16
N TYR A 338 -5.31 -21.11 -22.81
CA TYR A 338 -3.93 -21.19 -22.32
C TYR A 338 -3.87 -21.88 -20.94
N ASP A 339 -4.78 -21.59 -20.03
CA ASP A 339 -4.87 -22.27 -18.73
C ASP A 339 -5.16 -23.77 -18.90
N ASN A 340 -5.97 -24.14 -19.88
CA ASN A 340 -6.21 -25.56 -20.23
C ASN A 340 -4.93 -26.22 -20.77
N LEU A 341 -4.11 -25.52 -21.55
CA LEU A 341 -2.82 -26.03 -22.03
C LEU A 341 -1.85 -26.27 -20.87
N ILE A 342 -1.72 -25.32 -19.95
CA ILE A 342 -0.88 -25.48 -18.75
C ILE A 342 -1.38 -26.64 -17.88
N SER A 343 -2.69 -26.76 -17.71
CA SER A 343 -3.32 -27.89 -17.00
C SER A 343 -3.07 -29.23 -17.68
N TYR A 344 -3.15 -29.27 -19.02
CA TYR A 344 -2.79 -30.45 -19.80
C TYR A 344 -1.32 -30.85 -19.60
N TRP A 345 -0.40 -29.87 -19.62
CA TRP A 345 1.03 -30.14 -19.37
C TRP A 345 1.29 -30.67 -17.97
N ARG A 346 0.51 -30.21 -16.99
CA ARG A 346 0.67 -30.58 -15.57
C ARG A 346 -0.01 -31.89 -15.20
N PHE A 347 -1.23 -32.12 -15.70
CA PHE A 347 -2.11 -33.17 -15.22
C PHE A 347 -2.58 -34.12 -16.33
N GLY A 348 -2.28 -33.85 -17.59
CA GLY A 348 -2.80 -34.56 -18.74
C GLY A 348 -4.28 -34.29 -19.04
N THR A 349 -4.89 -33.30 -18.40
CA THR A 349 -6.32 -32.99 -18.52
C THR A 349 -6.56 -31.44 -18.47
N PRO A 350 -7.50 -30.92 -19.29
CA PRO A 350 -8.24 -31.62 -20.34
C PRO A 350 -7.31 -32.13 -21.45
N ALA A 351 -7.63 -33.24 -22.11
CA ALA A 351 -6.86 -33.70 -23.26
C ALA A 351 -6.97 -32.68 -24.42
N LEU A 352 -5.85 -32.28 -25.00
CA LEU A 352 -5.80 -31.33 -26.10
C LEU A 352 -5.18 -31.99 -27.34
N THR A 353 -5.68 -31.62 -28.53
CA THR A 353 -4.97 -31.87 -29.80
C THR A 353 -3.81 -30.88 -29.97
N ALA A 354 -2.88 -31.21 -30.86
CA ALA A 354 -1.79 -30.27 -31.19
C ALA A 354 -2.31 -28.92 -31.75
N GLU A 355 -3.39 -28.97 -32.52
CA GLU A 355 -4.06 -27.77 -33.06
C GLU A 355 -4.65 -26.90 -31.94
N GLN A 356 -5.39 -27.51 -31.00
CA GLN A 356 -5.93 -26.78 -29.84
C GLN A 356 -4.82 -26.16 -28.95
N ALA A 357 -3.71 -26.89 -28.78
CA ALA A 357 -2.56 -26.37 -28.04
C ALA A 357 -1.86 -25.22 -28.79
N PHE A 358 -1.79 -25.30 -30.12
CA PHE A 358 -1.26 -24.22 -30.95
C PHE A 358 -2.15 -22.98 -30.88
N ASP A 359 -3.46 -23.14 -31.05
CA ASP A 359 -4.42 -22.01 -30.92
C ASP A 359 -4.30 -21.32 -29.55
N ALA A 360 -4.16 -22.10 -28.48
CA ALA A 360 -4.00 -21.57 -27.12
C ALA A 360 -2.74 -20.70 -26.94
N VAL A 361 -1.59 -21.12 -27.48
CA VAL A 361 -0.37 -20.30 -27.38
C VAL A 361 -0.41 -19.09 -28.32
N MET A 362 -1.05 -19.21 -29.48
CA MET A 362 -1.23 -18.05 -30.38
C MET A 362 -2.17 -17.01 -29.76
N GLU A 363 -3.25 -17.41 -29.10
CA GLU A 363 -4.10 -16.52 -28.31
C GLU A 363 -3.29 -15.86 -27.18
N TRP A 364 -2.44 -16.61 -26.47
CA TRP A 364 -1.55 -16.06 -25.43
C TRP A 364 -0.58 -15.02 -25.98
N ALA A 365 0.02 -15.28 -27.15
CA ALA A 365 0.88 -14.32 -27.82
C ALA A 365 0.12 -13.05 -28.28
N ASP A 366 -1.12 -13.20 -28.74
CA ASP A 366 -1.97 -12.06 -29.13
C ASP A 366 -2.42 -11.24 -27.91
N ASN A 367 -2.71 -11.89 -26.78
CA ASN A 367 -3.06 -11.22 -25.52
C ASN A 367 -1.93 -10.32 -24.99
N HIS A 368 -0.69 -10.51 -25.41
CA HIS A 368 0.45 -9.66 -25.03
C HIS A 368 0.60 -8.41 -25.91
N ARG A 369 -0.23 -8.22 -26.92
CA ARG A 369 -0.29 -6.92 -27.62
C ARG A 369 -0.83 -5.87 -26.65
N ILE A 370 -0.22 -4.68 -26.67
CA ILE A 370 -0.62 -3.60 -25.75
C ILE A 370 -2.10 -3.23 -25.91
N GLU A 371 -2.64 -3.32 -27.15
CA GLU A 371 -4.04 -3.05 -27.45
C GLU A 371 -5.01 -4.00 -26.73
N ASN A 372 -4.55 -5.22 -26.40
CA ASN A 372 -5.35 -6.21 -25.69
C ASN A 372 -5.14 -6.12 -24.15
N CYS A 373 -4.06 -5.47 -23.70
CA CYS A 373 -3.74 -5.32 -22.30
C CYS A 373 -4.60 -4.23 -21.63
N THR A 374 -4.86 -4.41 -20.34
CA THR A 374 -5.45 -3.35 -19.51
C THR A 374 -4.33 -2.46 -18.94
N VAL A 375 -4.36 -1.17 -19.28
CA VAL A 375 -3.44 -0.19 -18.69
C VAL A 375 -3.82 0.06 -17.24
N LYS A 376 -2.91 -0.23 -16.33
CA LYS A 376 -3.06 -0.06 -14.87
C LYS A 376 -2.66 1.35 -14.45
N ARG A 377 -3.61 2.30 -14.58
CA ARG A 377 -3.38 3.71 -14.25
C ARG A 377 -3.01 3.94 -12.79
N ASP A 378 -3.54 3.12 -11.89
CA ASP A 378 -3.22 3.11 -10.46
C ASP A 378 -1.74 2.77 -10.22
N VAL A 379 -1.20 1.77 -10.92
CA VAL A 379 0.22 1.39 -10.85
C VAL A 379 1.11 2.51 -11.41
N ILE A 380 0.79 3.03 -12.60
CA ILE A 380 1.56 4.11 -13.24
C ILE A 380 1.58 5.36 -12.33
N ASP A 381 0.44 5.73 -11.77
CA ASP A 381 0.32 6.88 -10.86
C ASP A 381 1.15 6.70 -9.59
N ALA A 382 1.13 5.48 -9.02
CA ALA A 382 1.92 5.11 -7.85
C ALA A 382 3.43 5.20 -8.12
N MET A 383 3.89 4.90 -9.35
CA MET A 383 5.30 4.94 -9.72
C MET A 383 5.78 6.35 -10.10
N ILE A 384 4.97 7.13 -10.80
CA ILE A 384 5.45 8.36 -11.45
C ILE A 384 5.05 9.62 -10.69
N ARG A 385 3.79 9.78 -10.26
CA ARG A 385 3.32 11.01 -9.63
C ARG A 385 3.35 10.96 -8.11
N GLN A 386 2.84 9.88 -7.52
CA GLN A 386 2.69 9.79 -6.06
C GLN A 386 4.01 9.88 -5.27
N PRO A 387 5.19 9.45 -5.77
CA PRO A 387 6.46 9.70 -5.08
C PRO A 387 6.75 11.19 -4.81
N HIS A 388 6.17 12.08 -5.63
CA HIS A 388 6.45 13.52 -5.62
C HIS A 388 5.23 14.39 -5.25
N SER A 389 4.02 13.83 -5.14
CA SER A 389 2.79 14.62 -4.96
C SER A 389 1.79 13.92 -4.04
N TYR A 390 1.14 14.72 -3.20
CA TYR A 390 -0.03 14.33 -2.40
C TYR A 390 -1.35 14.73 -3.04
N GLU A 391 -1.34 15.36 -4.20
CA GLU A 391 -2.55 15.70 -4.94
C GLU A 391 -3.27 14.43 -5.40
N THR A 392 -4.60 14.49 -5.45
CA THR A 392 -5.43 13.40 -5.96
C THR A 392 -5.85 13.65 -7.40
N LEU A 393 -5.83 12.61 -8.23
CA LEU A 393 -6.35 12.65 -9.59
C LEU A 393 -7.61 11.81 -9.71
N PRO A 394 -8.58 12.21 -10.58
CA PRO A 394 -9.73 11.36 -10.85
C PRO A 394 -9.29 10.02 -11.42
N PHE A 395 -9.75 8.90 -10.83
CA PHE A 395 -9.72 7.64 -11.57
C PHE A 395 -10.55 7.75 -12.85
N ARG A 396 -11.74 8.35 -12.70
CA ARG A 396 -12.62 8.77 -13.78
C ARG A 396 -13.44 9.97 -13.30
N VAL A 397 -13.75 10.91 -14.20
CA VAL A 397 -14.77 11.93 -13.95
C VAL A 397 -16.12 11.35 -14.34
N TYR A 398 -16.99 11.15 -13.36
CA TYR A 398 -18.34 10.64 -13.56
C TYR A 398 -19.32 11.78 -13.82
N GLN A 399 -20.35 11.50 -14.59
CA GLN A 399 -21.51 12.39 -14.74
C GLN A 399 -22.67 11.88 -13.87
N PRO A 400 -23.50 12.77 -13.31
CA PRO A 400 -24.76 12.34 -12.69
C PRO A 400 -25.58 11.50 -13.67
N GLY A 401 -26.15 10.39 -13.19
CA GLY A 401 -26.82 9.37 -14.00
C GLY A 401 -25.93 8.15 -14.32
N GLU A 402 -24.62 8.28 -14.24
CA GLU A 402 -23.71 7.14 -14.37
C GLU A 402 -23.59 6.35 -13.06
N ALA A 403 -23.32 5.04 -13.17
CA ALA A 403 -22.95 4.20 -12.05
C ALA A 403 -21.51 4.48 -11.61
N VAL A 404 -21.32 4.95 -10.39
CA VAL A 404 -20.00 5.14 -9.77
C VAL A 404 -19.62 3.84 -9.08
N HIS A 405 -18.73 3.06 -9.70
CA HIS A 405 -18.23 1.84 -9.08
C HIS A 405 -17.38 2.16 -7.84
N ALA A 406 -17.69 1.53 -6.72
CA ALA A 406 -17.02 1.83 -5.46
C ALA A 406 -15.50 1.60 -5.50
N VAL A 407 -15.04 0.65 -6.31
CA VAL A 407 -13.61 0.35 -6.50
C VAL A 407 -12.85 1.37 -7.35
N ASN A 408 -13.57 2.29 -8.03
CA ASN A 408 -12.98 3.30 -8.90
C ASN A 408 -12.77 4.64 -8.17
N TYR A 409 -12.37 4.59 -6.90
CA TYR A 409 -12.00 5.79 -6.14
C TYR A 409 -10.77 6.48 -6.78
N ASP A 410 -10.62 7.77 -6.52
CA ASP A 410 -9.57 8.63 -7.09
C ASP A 410 -8.17 8.05 -6.84
N LEU A 411 -7.22 8.43 -7.70
CA LEU A 411 -5.81 8.06 -7.60
C LEU A 411 -5.11 8.99 -6.59
N GLY A 412 -4.27 8.41 -5.74
CA GLY A 412 -3.49 9.15 -4.76
C GLY A 412 -3.14 8.31 -3.54
N ARG A 413 -2.38 8.89 -2.62
CA ARG A 413 -1.92 8.26 -1.40
C ARG A 413 -3.06 8.07 -0.39
N SER A 414 -2.89 7.12 0.52
CA SER A 414 -3.73 6.97 1.71
C SER A 414 -3.85 8.30 2.48
N SER A 415 -5.01 8.56 3.05
CA SER A 415 -5.40 9.80 3.73
C SER A 415 -5.59 11.03 2.81
N TYR A 416 -5.40 10.89 1.49
CA TYR A 416 -5.64 11.94 0.50
C TYR A 416 -6.74 11.54 -0.49
N ALA A 417 -6.62 10.37 -1.15
CA ALA A 417 -7.62 9.84 -2.07
C ALA A 417 -8.57 8.83 -1.41
N TYR A 418 -8.11 8.19 -0.37
CA TYR A 418 -8.85 7.20 0.42
C TYR A 418 -8.25 7.13 1.83
N LYS A 419 -8.98 6.51 2.75
CA LYS A 419 -8.46 6.07 4.05
C LYS A 419 -9.03 4.70 4.34
N ASP A 420 -8.16 3.79 4.68
CA ASP A 420 -8.49 2.44 5.11
C ASP A 420 -7.88 2.17 6.49
N ALA A 421 -8.47 1.28 7.26
CA ALA A 421 -7.94 0.88 8.57
C ALA A 421 -6.67 0.05 8.40
N ASP A 422 -6.64 -0.76 7.36
CA ASP A 422 -5.50 -1.57 6.98
C ASP A 422 -4.51 -0.79 6.08
N SER A 423 -3.29 -1.28 6.01
CA SER A 423 -2.29 -0.82 5.05
C SER A 423 -2.41 -1.63 3.75
N ALA A 424 -1.68 -1.20 2.73
CA ALA A 424 -1.54 -2.01 1.52
C ALA A 424 -0.85 -3.36 1.84
N ASN A 425 -1.25 -4.39 1.10
CA ASN A 425 -0.64 -5.70 1.17
C ASN A 425 0.79 -5.66 0.61
N TYR A 426 1.80 -5.65 1.50
CA TYR A 426 3.20 -5.77 1.12
C TYR A 426 3.64 -7.23 1.07
N HIS A 427 4.35 -7.61 0.01
CA HIS A 427 5.20 -8.80 0.02
C HIS A 427 6.51 -8.46 0.72
N LEU A 428 6.78 -9.10 1.84
CA LEU A 428 8.02 -8.94 2.58
C LEU A 428 8.79 -10.26 2.62
N ASN A 429 10.10 -10.19 2.62
CA ASN A 429 10.96 -11.38 2.71
C ASN A 429 10.97 -11.97 4.15
N THR A 430 9.79 -12.34 4.63
CA THR A 430 9.56 -12.96 5.94
C THR A 430 9.31 -14.47 5.83
N GLY A 431 9.40 -15.04 4.61
CA GLY A 431 9.00 -16.42 4.31
C GLY A 431 7.48 -16.61 4.21
N SER A 432 6.69 -15.55 4.38
CA SER A 432 5.23 -15.58 4.28
C SER A 432 4.75 -14.31 3.59
N PHE A 433 3.68 -14.45 2.82
CA PHE A 433 2.97 -13.31 2.25
C PHE A 433 2.32 -12.50 3.39
N THR A 434 2.57 -11.20 3.45
CA THR A 434 2.02 -10.33 4.49
C THR A 434 0.74 -9.70 3.97
N ASN A 435 -0.41 -10.12 4.50
CA ASN A 435 -1.70 -9.51 4.26
C ASN A 435 -1.93 -8.38 5.27
N TRP A 436 -1.85 -7.16 4.81
CA TRP A 436 -2.21 -5.98 5.60
C TRP A 436 -3.60 -5.46 5.24
N ASN A 437 -4.05 -5.72 4.01
CA ASN A 437 -5.44 -5.60 3.58
C ASN A 437 -6.01 -6.99 3.25
N GLN A 438 -7.31 -7.18 3.40
CA GLN A 438 -7.95 -8.48 3.25
C GLN A 438 -8.26 -8.85 1.79
N GLY A 439 -8.31 -7.86 0.89
CA GLY A 439 -8.53 -8.07 -0.54
C GLY A 439 -7.81 -7.05 -1.41
N TRP A 440 -7.27 -7.48 -2.57
CA TRP A 440 -6.51 -6.63 -3.50
C TRP A 440 -6.76 -6.99 -4.98
N MET A 441 -7.95 -7.46 -5.32
CA MET A 441 -8.20 -8.09 -6.63
C MET A 441 -8.21 -7.13 -7.81
N TYR A 442 -8.58 -5.91 -7.66
CA TYR A 442 -8.71 -4.93 -8.73
C TYR A 442 -7.56 -3.93 -8.78
N ARG A 443 -7.14 -3.47 -7.61
CA ARG A 443 -5.99 -2.61 -7.36
C ARG A 443 -5.48 -2.86 -5.94
N ASN A 444 -4.19 -2.65 -5.71
CA ASN A 444 -3.54 -2.95 -4.43
C ASN A 444 -2.97 -1.67 -3.80
N ASP A 445 -3.87 -0.78 -3.37
CA ASP A 445 -3.51 0.49 -2.71
C ASP A 445 -3.64 0.43 -1.18
N GLY A 446 -4.31 -0.62 -0.65
CA GLY A 446 -4.65 -0.77 0.77
C GLY A 446 -6.15 -0.85 1.03
N VAL A 447 -6.99 -0.44 0.10
CA VAL A 447 -8.45 -0.61 0.20
C VAL A 447 -8.83 -2.06 -0.10
N ASP A 448 -9.71 -2.62 0.72
CA ASP A 448 -10.18 -3.99 0.61
C ASP A 448 -11.14 -4.19 -0.57
N ILE A 449 -10.67 -4.86 -1.62
CA ILE A 449 -11.43 -5.11 -2.85
C ILE A 449 -11.55 -6.61 -3.10
N ASP A 450 -12.78 -7.06 -3.40
CA ASP A 450 -13.08 -8.47 -3.73
C ASP A 450 -13.97 -8.57 -4.98
N LYS A 451 -14.08 -9.79 -5.52
CA LYS A 451 -15.02 -10.09 -6.61
C LYS A 451 -16.46 -9.85 -6.17
N CYS A 452 -17.23 -9.23 -7.05
CA CYS A 452 -18.63 -8.93 -6.81
C CYS A 452 -19.52 -10.02 -7.43
N SER A 453 -20.42 -10.60 -6.62
CA SER A 453 -21.43 -11.57 -7.09
C SER A 453 -22.74 -10.92 -7.53
N ASP A 454 -22.81 -9.57 -7.53
CA ASP A 454 -24.00 -8.84 -7.92
C ASP A 454 -24.22 -8.91 -9.43
N ALA A 455 -25.38 -9.42 -9.85
CA ALA A 455 -25.79 -9.45 -11.27
C ALA A 455 -26.40 -8.13 -11.75
N PHE A 456 -26.21 -7.03 -11.01
CA PHE A 456 -26.75 -5.72 -11.34
C PHE A 456 -26.19 -5.22 -12.69
N PRO A 457 -27.05 -4.77 -13.64
CA PRO A 457 -26.59 -4.27 -14.93
C PRO A 457 -25.61 -3.10 -14.77
N GLY A 458 -24.48 -3.17 -15.44
CA GLY A 458 -23.43 -2.13 -15.37
C GLY A 458 -22.44 -2.29 -14.21
N GLY A 459 -22.48 -3.39 -13.43
CA GLY A 459 -21.42 -3.75 -12.49
C GLY A 459 -20.11 -4.07 -13.22
N ASN A 460 -18.95 -3.78 -12.60
CA ASN A 460 -17.63 -4.07 -13.15
C ASN A 460 -17.00 -5.37 -12.60
N GLY A 461 -17.76 -6.16 -11.83
CA GLY A 461 -17.33 -7.43 -11.27
C GLY A 461 -16.55 -7.35 -9.96
N TYR A 462 -16.42 -6.16 -9.36
CA TYR A 462 -15.72 -5.93 -8.09
C TYR A 462 -16.54 -5.10 -7.12
N ASN A 463 -16.23 -5.22 -5.83
CA ASN A 463 -16.86 -4.43 -4.75
C ASN A 463 -15.83 -4.10 -3.65
N ILE A 464 -16.11 -3.04 -2.89
CA ILE A 464 -15.43 -2.77 -1.62
C ILE A 464 -16.03 -3.71 -0.58
N ARG A 465 -15.17 -4.36 0.21
CA ARG A 465 -15.55 -5.34 1.23
C ARG A 465 -14.73 -5.12 2.51
N TRP A 466 -15.09 -5.81 3.60
CA TRP A 466 -14.44 -5.72 4.93
C TRP A 466 -14.34 -4.29 5.47
N THR A 467 -15.31 -3.45 5.12
CA THR A 467 -15.30 -2.05 5.51
C THR A 467 -15.35 -1.85 7.02
N GLU A 468 -14.54 -0.92 7.51
CA GLU A 468 -14.44 -0.57 8.93
C GLU A 468 -14.89 0.87 9.22
N THR A 469 -15.09 1.16 10.52
CA THR A 469 -15.52 2.49 10.96
C THR A 469 -14.39 3.50 10.82
N GLY A 470 -14.66 4.62 10.17
CA GLY A 470 -13.70 5.72 9.96
C GLY A 470 -12.97 5.70 8.64
N GLU A 471 -13.20 4.68 7.81
CA GLU A 471 -12.71 4.62 6.43
C GLU A 471 -13.47 5.57 5.52
N TRP A 472 -12.86 5.91 4.39
CA TRP A 472 -13.52 6.70 3.36
C TRP A 472 -12.82 6.56 2.00
N LEU A 473 -13.61 6.78 0.93
CA LEU A 473 -13.18 6.74 -0.46
C LEU A 473 -13.58 8.04 -1.16
N GLN A 474 -12.73 8.58 -2.01
CA GLN A 474 -12.98 9.80 -2.76
C GLN A 474 -13.22 9.49 -4.24
N TYR A 475 -14.16 10.23 -4.84
CA TYR A 475 -14.51 10.15 -6.25
C TYR A 475 -14.62 11.55 -6.83
N THR A 476 -14.47 11.66 -8.15
CA THR A 476 -14.67 12.92 -8.85
C THR A 476 -15.91 12.85 -9.73
N ILE A 477 -16.82 13.82 -9.57
CA ILE A 477 -18.03 13.96 -10.38
C ILE A 477 -18.04 15.33 -11.08
N GLY A 478 -18.49 15.38 -12.34
CA GLY A 478 -18.72 16.60 -13.09
C GLY A 478 -20.21 16.78 -13.35
N ALA A 479 -20.79 17.96 -13.09
CA ALA A 479 -22.17 18.26 -13.38
C ALA A 479 -22.27 19.51 -14.25
N ASP A 480 -23.01 19.44 -15.34
CA ASP A 480 -23.17 20.56 -16.30
C ASP A 480 -24.02 21.68 -15.70
N SER A 481 -24.81 21.39 -14.67
CA SER A 481 -25.65 22.34 -13.96
C SER A 481 -25.99 21.86 -12.56
N ALA A 482 -26.24 22.81 -11.63
CA ALA A 482 -26.67 22.47 -10.29
C ALA A 482 -28.09 21.86 -10.28
N ALA A 483 -28.21 20.65 -9.73
CA ALA A 483 -29.49 19.96 -9.62
C ALA A 483 -29.52 19.09 -8.34
N ALA A 484 -30.72 18.70 -7.95
CA ALA A 484 -30.94 17.74 -6.88
C ALA A 484 -31.25 16.36 -7.47
N TYR A 485 -30.69 15.33 -6.86
CA TYR A 485 -30.74 13.96 -7.37
C TYR A 485 -31.25 12.99 -6.28
N ARG A 486 -31.68 11.84 -6.72
CA ARG A 486 -31.81 10.65 -5.87
C ARG A 486 -30.47 9.92 -5.85
N LEU A 487 -29.80 9.89 -4.70
CA LEU A 487 -28.64 9.06 -4.46
C LEU A 487 -29.12 7.64 -4.16
N THR A 488 -28.62 6.67 -4.90
CA THR A 488 -28.86 5.23 -4.69
C THR A 488 -27.54 4.54 -4.38
N VAL A 489 -27.46 3.74 -3.31
CA VAL A 489 -26.29 2.96 -2.90
C VAL A 489 -26.61 1.48 -2.98
N ARG A 490 -25.84 0.72 -3.73
CA ARG A 490 -25.97 -0.74 -3.91
C ARG A 490 -25.06 -1.46 -2.94
N SER A 491 -25.63 -2.17 -1.95
CA SER A 491 -24.88 -2.79 -0.85
C SER A 491 -25.33 -4.21 -0.52
N ALA A 492 -24.47 -4.97 0.17
CA ALA A 492 -24.75 -6.27 0.76
C ALA A 492 -24.09 -6.37 2.15
N SER A 493 -24.72 -7.09 3.08
CA SER A 493 -24.18 -7.29 4.42
C SER A 493 -24.79 -8.51 5.10
N ASN A 494 -23.96 -9.23 5.87
CA ASN A 494 -24.39 -10.24 6.83
C ASN A 494 -24.00 -9.84 8.27
N SER A 495 -23.56 -8.60 8.47
CA SER A 495 -23.17 -8.10 9.79
C SER A 495 -24.40 -7.94 10.70
N ALA A 496 -24.27 -8.35 11.96
CA ALA A 496 -25.29 -8.12 12.98
C ALA A 496 -25.53 -6.62 13.23
N GLN A 497 -24.50 -5.80 13.03
CA GLN A 497 -24.58 -4.35 13.05
C GLN A 497 -24.72 -3.81 11.62
N THR A 498 -25.80 -3.07 11.37
CA THR A 498 -26.02 -2.44 10.05
C THR A 498 -24.95 -1.39 9.77
N GLY A 499 -24.37 -1.39 8.55
CA GLY A 499 -23.45 -0.34 8.10
C GLY A 499 -24.14 1.03 8.07
N ILE A 500 -23.36 2.08 8.26
CA ILE A 500 -23.82 3.47 8.11
C ILE A 500 -22.82 4.21 7.24
N VAL A 501 -23.33 4.84 6.18
CA VAL A 501 -22.50 5.63 5.27
C VAL A 501 -22.92 7.09 5.26
N ARG A 502 -21.97 7.98 4.99
CA ARG A 502 -22.16 9.41 4.85
C ARG A 502 -21.47 9.89 3.57
N PHE A 503 -22.06 10.85 2.89
CA PHE A 503 -21.48 11.43 1.68
C PHE A 503 -21.22 12.93 1.87
N THR A 504 -20.07 13.38 1.38
CA THR A 504 -19.73 14.81 1.33
C THR A 504 -19.41 15.23 -0.10
N ILE A 505 -19.65 16.51 -0.42
CA ILE A 505 -19.13 17.17 -1.62
C ILE A 505 -18.20 18.29 -1.16
N ASN A 506 -16.95 18.28 -1.66
CA ASN A 506 -15.93 19.27 -1.31
C ASN A 506 -15.81 19.51 0.20
N GLY A 507 -15.97 18.44 1.00
CA GLY A 507 -15.90 18.47 2.44
C GLY A 507 -17.20 18.88 3.17
N THR A 508 -18.29 19.17 2.45
CA THR A 508 -19.59 19.50 3.04
C THR A 508 -20.54 18.31 2.90
N ASP A 509 -21.22 17.95 3.99
CA ASP A 509 -22.20 16.87 4.01
C ASP A 509 -23.38 17.17 3.09
N ILE A 510 -23.81 16.15 2.32
CA ILE A 510 -24.91 16.26 1.37
C ILE A 510 -26.11 15.37 1.71
N ILE A 511 -25.93 14.46 2.66
CA ILE A 511 -26.99 13.61 3.20
C ILE A 511 -26.82 13.45 4.71
N SER A 512 -27.91 13.17 5.42
CA SER A 512 -27.85 12.58 6.75
C SER A 512 -27.21 11.18 6.67
N PRO A 513 -26.58 10.69 7.75
CA PRO A 513 -26.02 9.34 7.77
C PRO A 513 -27.04 8.29 7.31
N LEU A 514 -26.71 7.53 6.27
CA LEU A 514 -27.58 6.55 5.63
C LEU A 514 -27.30 5.16 6.20
N THR A 515 -28.29 4.57 6.87
CA THR A 515 -28.20 3.18 7.34
C THR A 515 -28.39 2.21 6.17
N LEU A 516 -27.45 1.31 5.97
CA LEU A 516 -27.52 0.24 4.99
C LEU A 516 -28.06 -1.03 5.63
N PRO A 517 -29.03 -1.73 5.02
CA PRO A 517 -29.65 -2.89 5.63
C PRO A 517 -28.73 -4.10 5.71
N ASN A 518 -28.93 -4.93 6.73
CA ASN A 518 -28.42 -6.30 6.72
C ASN A 518 -29.26 -7.12 5.72
N THR A 519 -28.60 -7.67 4.70
CA THR A 519 -29.26 -8.47 3.64
C THR A 519 -29.21 -9.97 3.93
N GLY A 520 -28.63 -10.38 5.05
CA GLY A 520 -28.48 -11.78 5.48
C GLY A 520 -27.31 -12.51 4.79
N SER A 521 -26.68 -11.91 3.78
CA SER A 521 -25.54 -12.49 3.06
C SER A 521 -24.73 -11.41 2.36
N ILE A 522 -23.43 -11.62 2.29
CA ILE A 522 -22.50 -10.77 1.50
C ILE A 522 -22.73 -10.87 -0.02
N SER A 523 -23.54 -11.84 -0.46
CA SER A 523 -23.88 -12.07 -1.87
C SER A 523 -25.32 -11.69 -2.20
N THR A 524 -26.08 -11.18 -1.22
CA THR A 524 -27.46 -10.69 -1.42
C THR A 524 -27.43 -9.17 -1.46
N TRP A 525 -27.66 -8.62 -2.63
CA TRP A 525 -27.51 -7.19 -2.89
C TRP A 525 -28.84 -6.44 -2.88
N THR A 526 -28.86 -5.25 -2.29
CA THR A 526 -30.02 -4.37 -2.27
C THR A 526 -29.62 -2.92 -2.52
N SER A 527 -30.59 -2.09 -2.95
CA SER A 527 -30.40 -0.66 -3.16
C SER A 527 -31.09 0.12 -2.07
N THR A 528 -30.36 1.04 -1.42
CA THR A 528 -30.89 2.00 -0.46
C THR A 528 -30.77 3.41 -1.06
N ALA A 529 -31.79 4.25 -0.94
CA ALA A 529 -31.81 5.53 -1.60
C ALA A 529 -32.17 6.70 -0.68
N VAL A 530 -31.65 7.88 -1.03
CA VAL A 530 -31.95 9.20 -0.42
C VAL A 530 -32.28 10.18 -1.54
N ASN A 531 -33.37 10.94 -1.38
CA ASN A 531 -33.76 11.98 -2.32
C ASN A 531 -33.16 13.35 -1.94
N ASP A 532 -33.29 14.30 -2.87
CA ASP A 532 -32.96 15.72 -2.67
C ASP A 532 -31.48 16.00 -2.40
N VAL A 533 -30.59 15.19 -2.97
CA VAL A 533 -29.15 15.37 -2.85
C VAL A 533 -28.68 16.39 -3.87
N ILE A 534 -28.29 17.58 -3.45
CA ILE A 534 -27.86 18.66 -4.35
C ILE A 534 -26.40 18.45 -4.75
N ILE A 535 -26.15 18.38 -6.07
CA ILE A 535 -24.82 18.44 -6.65
C ILE A 535 -24.69 19.81 -7.33
N PRO A 536 -23.64 20.59 -7.00
CA PRO A 536 -23.40 21.88 -7.64
C PRO A 536 -22.91 21.70 -9.09
N GLU A 537 -23.02 22.76 -9.89
CA GLU A 537 -22.39 22.84 -11.22
C GLU A 537 -20.85 22.73 -11.11
N GLY A 538 -20.23 22.12 -12.12
CA GLY A 538 -18.78 21.97 -12.21
C GLY A 538 -18.27 20.65 -11.66
N THR A 539 -16.95 20.59 -11.48
CA THR A 539 -16.26 19.39 -10.97
C THR A 539 -16.18 19.42 -9.46
N SER A 540 -16.61 18.36 -8.82
CA SER A 540 -16.63 18.20 -7.37
C SER A 540 -15.96 16.91 -6.91
N LYS A 541 -15.38 16.95 -5.70
CA LYS A 541 -14.87 15.79 -4.99
C LYS A 541 -15.94 15.24 -4.05
N ILE A 542 -16.37 14.00 -4.31
CA ILE A 542 -17.31 13.29 -3.44
C ILE A 542 -16.51 12.34 -2.55
N ARG A 543 -16.80 12.33 -1.24
CA ARG A 543 -16.28 11.29 -0.34
C ARG A 543 -17.43 10.46 0.24
N LEU A 544 -17.27 9.14 0.14
CA LEU A 544 -18.08 8.14 0.81
C LEU A 544 -17.36 7.75 2.10
N TYR A 545 -17.96 8.08 3.25
CA TYR A 545 -17.45 7.72 4.58
C TYR A 545 -18.20 6.51 5.14
N PHE A 546 -17.48 5.60 5.76
CA PHE A 546 -18.02 4.51 6.56
C PHE A 546 -18.09 4.96 8.04
N GLU A 547 -19.21 5.63 8.41
CA GLU A 547 -19.46 6.01 9.82
C GLU A 547 -19.59 4.78 10.72
N ARG A 548 -20.02 3.66 10.15
CA ARG A 548 -19.93 2.32 10.68
C ARG A 548 -19.76 1.33 9.54
N GLY A 549 -18.71 0.51 9.61
CA GLY A 549 -18.41 -0.50 8.63
C GLY A 549 -19.36 -1.71 8.63
N GLY A 550 -18.95 -2.80 8.00
CA GLY A 550 -19.66 -4.06 7.94
C GLY A 550 -20.63 -4.21 6.76
N SER A 551 -20.51 -3.35 5.74
CA SER A 551 -21.28 -3.46 4.49
C SER A 551 -20.37 -3.47 3.28
N ASN A 552 -20.60 -4.39 2.35
CA ASN A 552 -20.02 -4.37 1.03
C ASN A 552 -20.71 -3.32 0.15
N ILE A 553 -19.92 -2.57 -0.65
CA ILE A 553 -20.46 -1.58 -1.59
C ILE A 553 -20.02 -1.92 -3.01
N ASN A 554 -20.99 -2.13 -3.90
CA ASN A 554 -20.73 -2.35 -5.32
C ASN A 554 -20.59 -1.01 -6.07
N LEU A 555 -21.65 -0.20 -6.04
CA LEU A 555 -21.73 1.09 -6.73
C LEU A 555 -22.71 2.04 -6.03
N PHE A 556 -22.66 3.29 -6.42
CA PHE A 556 -23.71 4.27 -6.15
C PHE A 556 -23.99 5.11 -7.40
N SER A 557 -25.14 5.78 -7.44
CA SER A 557 -25.54 6.63 -8.57
C SER A 557 -26.36 7.83 -8.09
N PHE A 558 -26.35 8.91 -8.89
CA PHE A 558 -27.17 10.09 -8.70
C PHE A 558 -28.15 10.19 -9.85
N GLU A 559 -29.41 9.91 -9.62
CA GLU A 559 -30.43 9.71 -10.64
C GLU A 559 -31.57 10.72 -10.51
N ASN A 560 -32.44 10.79 -11.52
CA ASN A 560 -33.70 11.56 -11.52
C ASN A 560 -33.49 13.03 -11.12
N PRO A 561 -32.78 13.85 -11.91
CA PRO A 561 -32.52 15.24 -11.59
C PRO A 561 -33.79 16.06 -11.48
N VAL A 562 -33.87 16.92 -10.48
CA VAL A 562 -34.88 17.98 -10.33
C VAL A 562 -34.18 19.31 -10.07
N PRO A 563 -34.77 20.45 -10.40
CA PRO A 563 -34.18 21.75 -10.10
C PRO A 563 -33.82 21.88 -8.60
N ALA A 564 -32.62 22.31 -8.24
CA ALA A 564 -32.20 22.50 -6.85
C ALA A 564 -33.15 23.48 -6.09
N SER A 565 -33.79 24.43 -6.81
CA SER A 565 -34.79 25.35 -6.22
C SER A 565 -36.06 24.64 -5.77
N ALA A 566 -36.39 23.46 -6.33
CA ALA A 566 -37.58 22.70 -5.98
C ALA A 566 -37.44 21.93 -4.64
N VAL A 567 -36.21 21.76 -4.19
CA VAL A 567 -35.93 21.05 -2.94
C VAL A 567 -36.17 21.96 -1.74
N PRO A 568 -36.81 21.50 -0.64
CA PRO A 568 -36.92 22.26 0.61
C PRO A 568 -35.57 22.67 1.20
N PHE A 569 -35.53 23.80 1.89
CA PHE A 569 -34.35 24.21 2.67
C PHE A 569 -34.37 23.49 4.01
N LYS A 570 -33.43 22.55 4.22
CA LYS A 570 -33.46 21.65 5.38
C LYS A 570 -32.07 21.37 5.94
N HIS A 571 -32.02 20.88 7.18
CA HIS A 571 -30.79 20.34 7.77
C HIS A 571 -30.35 19.05 7.07
N ILE A 572 -29.04 18.79 7.09
CA ILE A 572 -28.42 17.58 6.54
C ILE A 572 -27.71 16.79 7.65
N PHE A 573 -26.88 17.47 8.43
CA PHE A 573 -25.99 16.83 9.39
C PHE A 573 -25.71 17.76 10.55
N ALA A 574 -25.44 17.20 11.72
CA ALA A 574 -24.97 17.97 12.87
C ALA A 574 -23.85 17.22 13.60
N GLU A 575 -22.82 17.94 14.02
CA GLU A 575 -21.67 17.39 14.73
C GLU A 575 -21.12 18.39 15.76
N THR A 576 -20.45 17.89 16.81
CA THR A 576 -19.74 18.76 17.75
C THR A 576 -18.35 19.11 17.21
N THR A 577 -17.83 20.28 17.60
CA THR A 577 -16.38 20.53 17.50
C THR A 577 -15.63 19.65 18.51
N VAL A 578 -14.32 19.50 18.31
CA VAL A 578 -13.46 18.72 19.23
C VAL A 578 -13.32 19.34 20.63
N SER A 579 -13.71 20.60 20.79
CA SER A 579 -13.78 21.28 22.09
C SER A 579 -15.00 20.90 22.90
N GLY A 580 -16.07 20.40 22.22
CA GLY A 580 -17.37 20.18 22.82
C GLY A 580 -18.17 21.46 23.13
N GLN A 581 -17.59 22.63 22.90
CA GLN A 581 -18.24 23.94 23.18
C GLN A 581 -19.24 24.33 22.11
N GLU A 582 -19.15 23.72 20.93
CA GLU A 582 -19.93 24.12 19.78
C GLU A 582 -20.51 22.91 19.06
N ALA A 583 -21.70 23.07 18.49
CA ALA A 583 -22.31 22.16 17.55
C ALA A 583 -22.42 22.86 16.18
N LEU A 584 -21.94 22.19 15.12
CA LEU A 584 -22.03 22.61 13.73
C LEU A 584 -23.24 21.94 13.10
N LEU A 585 -24.13 22.71 12.52
CA LEU A 585 -25.31 22.22 11.78
C LEU A 585 -25.10 22.51 10.29
N THR A 586 -25.02 21.49 9.46
CA THR A 586 -24.89 21.57 8.01
C THR A 586 -26.29 21.57 7.36
N LEU A 587 -26.53 22.49 6.44
CA LEU A 587 -27.76 22.65 5.68
C LEU A 587 -27.54 22.30 4.21
N ASN A 588 -28.63 21.92 3.50
CA ASN A 588 -28.55 21.55 2.07
C ASN A 588 -28.43 22.76 1.12
N LYS A 589 -28.63 23.98 1.60
CA LYS A 589 -28.49 25.22 0.84
C LYS A 589 -27.80 26.30 1.68
N GLU A 590 -27.36 27.36 1.02
CA GLU A 590 -26.74 28.50 1.67
C GLU A 590 -27.77 29.35 2.46
N ILE A 591 -27.34 29.90 3.56
CA ILE A 591 -28.11 30.89 4.33
C ILE A 591 -27.92 32.23 3.66
N THR A 592 -29.01 32.84 3.19
CA THR A 592 -29.02 34.19 2.60
C THR A 592 -29.44 35.25 3.58
N GLU A 593 -30.22 34.87 4.61
CA GLU A 593 -30.68 35.78 5.67
C GLU A 593 -30.83 35.01 6.98
N MET A 594 -30.43 35.63 8.09
CA MET A 594 -30.53 35.06 9.44
C MET A 594 -31.07 36.05 10.46
N ASN A 595 -32.31 35.88 10.79
CA ASN A 595 -33.05 36.64 11.85
C ASN A 595 -33.56 35.71 12.99
N ALA A 596 -32.87 34.60 13.20
CA ALA A 596 -33.25 33.63 14.25
C ALA A 596 -32.84 34.10 15.64
N SER A 597 -33.67 33.80 16.66
CA SER A 597 -33.38 34.00 18.07
C SER A 597 -32.84 32.71 18.71
N LEU A 598 -32.17 32.81 19.87
CA LEU A 598 -31.79 31.63 20.65
C LEU A 598 -32.97 30.76 21.03
N ALA A 599 -34.13 31.39 21.26
CA ALA A 599 -35.40 30.70 21.65
C ALA A 599 -35.94 29.79 20.52
N ASP A 600 -35.51 30.02 19.25
CA ASP A 600 -35.91 29.17 18.12
C ASP A 600 -35.20 27.80 18.15
N PHE A 601 -34.15 27.66 18.96
CA PHE A 601 -33.36 26.44 19.10
C PHE A 601 -33.52 25.83 20.49
N GLN A 602 -33.50 24.50 20.52
CA GLN A 602 -33.39 23.72 21.72
C GLN A 602 -32.30 22.69 21.61
N VAL A 603 -31.38 22.62 22.56
CA VAL A 603 -30.35 21.58 22.65
C VAL A 603 -30.63 20.73 23.88
N THR A 604 -30.51 19.41 23.73
CA THR A 604 -30.55 18.47 24.86
C THR A 604 -29.23 17.65 24.87
N VAL A 605 -28.71 17.44 26.07
CA VAL A 605 -27.53 16.60 26.32
C VAL A 605 -27.90 15.50 27.27
N SER A 606 -27.76 14.24 26.83
CA SER A 606 -28.20 13.06 27.60
C SER A 606 -29.65 13.16 28.13
N GLY A 607 -30.52 13.77 27.31
CA GLY A 607 -31.96 13.93 27.61
C GLY A 607 -32.32 15.15 28.47
N ALA A 608 -31.35 15.92 28.97
CA ALA A 608 -31.58 17.15 29.73
C ALA A 608 -31.39 18.37 28.82
N LEU A 609 -32.22 19.43 29.07
CA LEU A 609 -32.03 20.73 28.40
C LEU A 609 -30.66 21.32 28.69
N HIS A 610 -30.04 21.87 27.65
CA HIS A 610 -28.72 22.46 27.72
C HIS A 610 -28.73 23.91 27.20
N GLY A 611 -28.03 24.81 27.89
CA GLY A 611 -28.03 26.23 27.55
C GLY A 611 -27.27 26.53 26.25
N ILE A 612 -27.78 27.51 25.50
CA ILE A 612 -27.19 28.03 24.25
C ILE A 612 -26.80 29.50 24.49
N SER A 613 -25.53 29.85 24.19
CA SER A 613 -25.04 31.23 24.36
C SER A 613 -25.03 32.01 23.04
N ALA A 614 -24.90 31.36 21.88
CA ALA A 614 -24.92 31.99 20.57
C ALA A 614 -25.35 31.02 19.45
N VAL A 615 -25.92 31.60 18.39
CA VAL A 615 -26.15 30.92 17.09
C VAL A 615 -25.76 31.90 15.99
N ALA A 616 -24.89 31.45 15.04
CA ALA A 616 -24.42 32.26 13.94
C ALA A 616 -24.09 31.41 12.70
N PRO A 617 -24.10 31.99 11.49
CA PRO A 617 -23.51 31.36 10.32
C PRO A 617 -21.99 31.15 10.51
N VAL A 618 -21.44 30.06 9.98
CA VAL A 618 -20.00 29.81 10.00
C VAL A 618 -19.30 30.70 8.96
N PRO A 619 -18.35 31.55 9.33
CA PRO A 619 -17.64 32.41 8.38
C PRO A 619 -17.02 31.62 7.22
N GLY A 620 -17.30 32.03 5.98
CA GLY A 620 -16.82 31.36 4.77
C GLY A 620 -17.49 30.01 4.43
N GLN A 621 -18.49 29.59 5.20
CA GLN A 621 -19.27 28.38 4.97
C GLN A 621 -20.78 28.69 5.05
N PRO A 622 -21.38 29.27 4.03
CA PRO A 622 -22.73 29.84 4.09
C PRO A 622 -23.84 28.78 4.27
N SER A 623 -23.53 27.50 4.10
CA SER A 623 -24.46 26.40 4.36
C SER A 623 -24.32 25.79 5.78
N LYS A 624 -23.56 26.44 6.68
CA LYS A 624 -23.37 25.92 8.04
C LYS A 624 -23.74 26.96 9.11
N LEU A 625 -24.33 26.48 10.19
CA LEU A 625 -24.57 27.19 11.43
C LEU A 625 -23.67 26.65 12.53
N ILE A 626 -23.19 27.54 13.39
CA ILE A 626 -22.55 27.20 14.64
C ILE A 626 -23.48 27.53 15.79
N ILE A 627 -23.70 26.59 16.69
CA ILE A 627 -24.47 26.74 17.93
C ILE A 627 -23.48 26.65 19.08
N THR A 628 -23.24 27.73 19.78
CA THR A 628 -22.33 27.78 20.95
C THR A 628 -23.09 27.41 22.20
N LEU A 629 -22.60 26.42 22.92
CA LEU A 629 -23.19 25.91 24.16
C LEU A 629 -22.66 26.70 25.36
N GLU A 630 -23.47 26.87 26.41
CA GLU A 630 -23.06 27.53 27.67
C GLU A 630 -21.97 26.76 28.41
N THR A 631 -22.05 25.42 28.36
CA THR A 631 -21.01 24.51 28.88
C THR A 631 -20.68 23.45 27.85
N PRO A 632 -19.39 23.01 27.79
CA PRO A 632 -18.98 21.99 26.81
C PRO A 632 -19.65 20.63 27.11
N VAL A 633 -19.98 19.91 26.06
CA VAL A 633 -20.35 18.50 26.14
C VAL A 633 -19.11 17.61 26.32
N GLU A 634 -19.31 16.43 26.87
CA GLU A 634 -18.23 15.45 27.09
C GLU A 634 -18.34 14.27 26.11
N TYR A 635 -17.27 13.49 25.98
CA TYR A 635 -17.26 12.26 25.18
C TYR A 635 -18.39 11.32 25.60
N GLY A 636 -19.07 10.74 24.63
CA GLY A 636 -20.12 9.73 24.83
C GLY A 636 -21.48 10.31 25.24
N GLN A 637 -21.59 11.61 25.51
CA GLN A 637 -22.89 12.23 25.75
C GLN A 637 -23.69 12.31 24.45
N GLN A 638 -24.95 11.94 24.51
CA GLN A 638 -25.90 12.09 23.41
C GLN A 638 -26.33 13.56 23.33
N VAL A 639 -26.13 14.20 22.21
CA VAL A 639 -26.54 15.56 21.94
C VAL A 639 -27.60 15.57 20.86
N LYS A 640 -28.68 16.36 21.08
CA LYS A 640 -29.75 16.56 20.10
C LYS A 640 -30.09 18.03 19.97
N ILE A 641 -30.53 18.44 18.77
CA ILE A 641 -30.94 19.80 18.43
C ILE A 641 -32.35 19.77 17.85
N SER A 642 -33.16 20.75 18.22
CA SER A 642 -34.43 21.07 17.59
C SER A 642 -34.47 22.53 17.14
N TYR A 643 -35.21 22.83 16.07
CA TYR A 643 -35.41 24.17 15.52
C TYR A 643 -36.89 24.37 15.17
N THR A 644 -37.46 25.46 15.62
CA THR A 644 -38.88 25.81 15.40
C THR A 644 -39.07 27.24 14.86
N GLY A 645 -37.99 27.94 14.53
CA GLY A 645 -38.03 29.31 14.04
C GLY A 645 -38.33 29.41 12.54
N SER A 646 -38.56 30.63 12.07
CA SER A 646 -38.75 30.94 10.63
C SER A 646 -37.77 32.00 10.09
N GLY A 647 -36.78 32.40 10.90
CA GLY A 647 -35.86 33.50 10.60
C GLY A 647 -34.62 33.12 9.84
N ILE A 648 -34.44 31.86 9.46
CA ILE A 648 -33.31 31.40 8.65
C ILE A 648 -33.80 31.12 7.24
N LEU A 649 -33.29 31.86 6.24
CA LEU A 649 -33.80 31.80 4.87
C LEU A 649 -32.71 31.43 3.84
N ASN A 650 -33.12 30.70 2.79
CA ASN A 650 -32.45 30.64 1.49
C ASN A 650 -33.36 31.36 0.46
N GLY A 651 -33.06 32.60 0.11
CA GLY A 651 -33.98 33.46 -0.62
C GLY A 651 -35.29 33.65 0.12
N ILE A 652 -36.37 33.12 -0.41
CA ILE A 652 -37.71 33.15 0.25
C ILE A 652 -38.06 31.85 0.96
N GLN A 653 -37.23 30.84 0.88
CA GLN A 653 -37.49 29.52 1.51
C GLN A 653 -36.99 29.54 2.97
N PRO A 654 -37.87 29.38 3.98
CA PRO A 654 -37.45 29.24 5.35
C PRO A 654 -36.82 27.83 5.58
N LEU A 655 -35.89 27.76 6.51
CA LEU A 655 -35.41 26.48 7.02
C LEU A 655 -36.54 25.66 7.61
N GLU A 656 -36.71 24.43 7.14
CA GLU A 656 -37.73 23.51 7.69
C GLU A 656 -37.49 23.27 9.19
N HIS A 657 -38.59 23.19 9.96
CA HIS A 657 -38.55 22.80 11.36
C HIS A 657 -38.03 21.37 11.50
N PHE A 658 -37.28 21.12 12.54
CA PHE A 658 -36.83 19.76 12.90
C PHE A 658 -36.79 19.57 14.40
N SER A 659 -36.99 18.35 14.85
CA SER A 659 -37.01 17.98 16.27
C SER A 659 -36.04 16.84 16.53
N ASP A 660 -35.30 16.98 17.64
CA ASP A 660 -34.46 15.91 18.20
C ASP A 660 -33.48 15.25 17.20
N ILE A 661 -32.93 16.04 16.25
CA ILE A 661 -31.90 15.52 15.37
C ILE A 661 -30.65 15.17 16.19
N ASN A 662 -30.04 14.01 15.89
CA ASN A 662 -28.83 13.59 16.55
C ASN A 662 -27.63 14.43 16.08
N VAL A 663 -26.82 14.86 17.03
CA VAL A 663 -25.53 15.52 16.80
C VAL A 663 -24.43 14.48 16.99
N LYS A 664 -23.59 14.27 15.97
CA LYS A 664 -22.42 13.39 16.09
C LYS A 664 -21.45 14.00 17.10
N ASN A 665 -21.18 13.28 18.19
CA ASN A 665 -20.22 13.71 19.19
C ASN A 665 -18.80 13.32 18.76
N ASN A 666 -18.03 14.30 18.26
CA ASN A 666 -16.66 14.11 17.75
C ASN A 666 -15.58 14.24 18.83
N LEU A 667 -15.97 14.31 20.10
CA LEU A 667 -14.98 14.41 21.16
C LEU A 667 -14.21 13.09 21.27
N PRO A 668 -12.87 13.17 21.40
CA PRO A 668 -12.06 11.96 21.59
C PRO A 668 -12.35 11.35 22.97
N ARG A 669 -12.30 10.00 23.03
CA ARG A 669 -12.45 9.26 24.28
C ARG A 669 -11.47 9.78 25.32
N ARG A 670 -11.98 10.07 26.52
CA ARG A 670 -11.17 10.48 27.69
C ARG A 670 -11.49 9.56 28.86
N TYR A 671 -10.47 8.94 29.42
CA TYR A 671 -10.62 8.00 30.53
C TYR A 671 -10.66 8.75 31.86
N LEU A 672 -11.78 8.66 32.58
CA LEU A 672 -11.89 9.16 33.95
C LEU A 672 -11.20 8.15 34.90
N LEU A 673 -10.21 8.62 35.67
CA LEU A 673 -9.53 7.75 36.63
C LEU A 673 -10.36 7.49 37.90
N PRO A 674 -10.30 6.26 38.47
CA PRO A 674 -9.47 5.13 38.07
C PRO A 674 -9.97 4.44 36.80
N ALA A 675 -9.07 3.97 35.94
CA ALA A 675 -9.44 3.32 34.69
C ALA A 675 -8.41 2.27 34.26
N ARG A 676 -8.90 1.15 33.71
CA ARG A 676 -8.11 0.24 32.89
C ARG A 676 -8.21 0.71 31.43
N ILE A 677 -7.08 0.75 30.73
CA ILE A 677 -6.95 1.21 29.37
C ILE A 677 -6.24 0.12 28.58
N GLU A 678 -6.88 -0.38 27.53
CA GLU A 678 -6.24 -1.29 26.58
C GLU A 678 -5.18 -0.51 25.79
N ALA A 679 -4.03 -1.11 25.55
CA ALA A 679 -2.90 -0.38 25.00
C ALA A 679 -3.13 0.06 23.55
N GLU A 680 -3.94 -0.65 22.80
CA GLU A 680 -4.37 -0.31 21.44
C GLU A 680 -5.44 0.80 21.38
N ASP A 681 -6.06 1.16 22.49
CA ASP A 681 -7.04 2.26 22.60
C ASP A 681 -6.36 3.65 22.70
N PHE A 682 -5.25 3.85 22.06
CA PHE A 682 -4.50 5.12 22.09
C PHE A 682 -5.23 6.26 21.37
N TYR A 683 -5.01 7.50 21.83
CA TYR A 683 -5.39 8.71 21.11
C TYR A 683 -4.44 9.03 19.94
N PHE A 684 -3.14 8.71 20.10
CA PHE A 684 -2.12 8.90 19.09
C PHE A 684 -1.00 7.86 19.27
N ASN A 685 -0.53 7.30 18.16
CA ASN A 685 0.56 6.32 18.12
C ASN A 685 1.70 6.85 17.24
N ASN A 686 2.92 6.69 17.71
CA ASN A 686 4.14 6.93 16.96
C ASN A 686 5.06 5.73 17.14
N GLY A 687 5.11 4.85 16.14
CA GLY A 687 6.09 3.77 16.02
C GLY A 687 5.65 2.38 16.50
N PHE A 688 4.73 2.25 17.47
CA PHE A 688 4.23 0.95 17.90
C PHE A 688 3.38 0.26 16.84
N GLN A 689 3.35 -1.08 16.86
CA GLN A 689 2.47 -1.88 16.01
C GLN A 689 1.45 -2.63 16.88
N ILE A 690 0.25 -2.87 16.32
CA ILE A 690 -0.78 -3.68 16.95
C ILE A 690 -0.60 -5.13 16.48
N GLU A 691 -0.67 -6.08 17.41
CA GLU A 691 -0.60 -7.51 17.12
C GLU A 691 -1.59 -8.31 17.96
N ASN A 692 -1.89 -9.55 17.54
CA ASN A 692 -2.76 -10.44 18.30
C ASN A 692 -2.16 -10.77 19.66
N CYS A 693 -2.95 -10.66 20.72
CA CYS A 693 -2.56 -10.93 22.09
C CYS A 693 -2.86 -12.36 22.49
N SER A 694 -1.86 -13.06 23.05
CA SER A 694 -2.04 -14.41 23.62
C SER A 694 -2.38 -14.43 25.11
N ASP A 695 -2.54 -13.25 25.74
CA ASP A 695 -2.89 -13.15 27.16
C ASP A 695 -4.33 -13.65 27.44
N ALA A 696 -4.64 -13.88 28.69
CA ALA A 696 -5.98 -14.27 29.10
C ALA A 696 -7.01 -13.19 28.73
N GLY A 697 -7.99 -13.57 27.91
CA GLY A 697 -8.98 -12.66 27.33
C GLY A 697 -8.77 -12.40 25.83
N GLY A 698 -7.60 -12.70 25.26
CA GLY A 698 -7.29 -12.46 23.84
C GLY A 698 -7.27 -10.98 23.48
N GLY A 699 -7.68 -10.64 22.27
CA GLY A 699 -7.70 -9.27 21.75
C GLY A 699 -6.37 -8.90 21.10
N TYR A 700 -6.02 -7.61 21.25
CA TYR A 700 -4.78 -7.06 20.69
C TYR A 700 -3.85 -6.56 21.78
N ASN A 701 -2.59 -6.37 21.42
CA ASN A 701 -1.59 -5.66 22.21
C ASN A 701 -0.80 -4.74 21.31
N VAL A 702 -0.08 -3.78 21.88
CA VAL A 702 0.91 -2.99 21.15
C VAL A 702 2.30 -3.57 21.40
N GLY A 703 3.09 -3.66 20.32
CA GLY A 703 4.44 -4.23 20.36
C GLY A 703 5.39 -3.49 19.43
N PHE A 704 6.55 -4.12 19.17
CA PHE A 704 7.61 -3.56 18.32
C PHE A 704 8.12 -2.20 18.79
N ALA A 705 8.12 -1.98 20.11
CA ALA A 705 8.60 -0.74 20.73
C ALA A 705 10.07 -0.48 20.41
N ASN A 706 10.36 0.66 19.79
CA ASN A 706 11.72 1.16 19.56
C ASN A 706 12.00 2.40 20.43
N ASN A 707 13.27 2.79 20.50
CA ASN A 707 13.65 3.99 21.19
C ASN A 707 13.05 5.23 20.48
N GLY A 708 12.32 6.04 21.22
CA GLY A 708 11.67 7.24 20.67
C GLY A 708 10.20 7.08 20.33
N ASP A 709 9.68 5.86 20.28
CA ASP A 709 8.27 5.60 20.05
C ASP A 709 7.41 6.06 21.23
N TYR A 710 6.13 6.37 20.98
CA TYR A 710 5.22 6.75 22.06
C TYR A 710 3.75 6.52 21.72
N LEU A 711 2.98 6.31 22.78
CA LEU A 711 1.51 6.22 22.75
C LEU A 711 0.93 7.32 23.64
N ASP A 712 -0.06 8.04 23.14
CA ASP A 712 -0.75 9.07 23.89
C ASP A 712 -2.19 8.64 24.20
N TYR A 713 -2.63 8.92 25.41
CA TYR A 713 -3.99 8.68 25.90
C TYR A 713 -4.56 9.94 26.52
N LEU A 714 -5.87 10.16 26.38
CA LEU A 714 -6.53 11.27 27.06
C LEU A 714 -7.14 10.77 28.36
N ILE A 715 -6.73 11.36 29.48
CA ILE A 715 -7.22 11.00 30.81
C ILE A 715 -7.80 12.21 31.53
N LYS A 716 -8.77 11.99 32.45
CA LYS A 716 -9.27 12.97 33.38
C LYS A 716 -8.91 12.49 34.80
N VAL A 717 -8.03 13.24 35.45
CA VAL A 717 -7.58 12.98 36.82
C VAL A 717 -8.50 13.76 37.77
N PRO A 718 -9.34 13.09 38.57
CA PRO A 718 -10.29 13.80 39.40
C PRO A 718 -9.66 14.62 40.54
N GLU A 719 -8.56 14.11 41.10
CA GLU A 719 -7.86 14.74 42.21
C GLU A 719 -6.33 14.59 42.02
N ALA A 720 -5.58 15.66 42.33
CA ALA A 720 -4.13 15.58 42.34
C ALA A 720 -3.62 14.62 43.45
N GLY A 721 -2.58 13.85 43.17
CA GLY A 721 -1.99 12.96 44.16
C GLY A 721 -1.23 11.80 43.56
N GLU A 722 -0.87 10.84 44.42
CA GLU A 722 -0.16 9.65 43.98
C GLU A 722 -1.12 8.65 43.30
N TYR A 723 -0.71 8.15 42.13
CA TYR A 723 -1.36 7.12 41.36
C TYR A 723 -0.37 6.00 41.06
N GLN A 724 -0.87 4.76 41.04
CA GLN A 724 -0.16 3.58 40.55
C GLN A 724 -0.59 3.31 39.11
N LEU A 725 0.39 3.19 38.24
CA LEU A 725 0.23 2.64 36.89
C LEU A 725 0.65 1.18 36.95
N LEU A 726 -0.28 0.27 36.74
CA LEU A 726 -0.05 -1.17 36.65
C LEU A 726 -0.15 -1.57 35.20
N PHE A 727 0.94 -2.04 34.61
CA PHE A 727 1.03 -2.49 33.22
C PHE A 727 0.97 -4.00 33.13
N ARG A 728 0.25 -4.52 32.15
CA ARG A 728 0.33 -5.89 31.67
C ARG A 728 1.29 -5.94 30.49
N ILE A 729 2.47 -6.47 30.72
CA ILE A 729 3.63 -6.32 29.86
C ILE A 729 4.24 -7.68 29.51
N ALA A 730 4.81 -7.80 28.30
CA ALA A 730 5.63 -8.94 27.89
C ALA A 730 6.95 -8.43 27.31
N SER A 731 8.07 -9.08 27.66
CA SER A 731 9.39 -8.73 27.12
C SER A 731 10.34 -9.93 27.17
N GLN A 732 11.09 -10.13 26.10
CA GLN A 732 12.18 -11.11 26.08
C GLN A 732 13.39 -10.64 26.90
N TYR A 733 13.58 -9.32 27.06
CA TYR A 733 14.76 -8.70 27.65
C TYR A 733 14.42 -7.79 28.84
N SER A 734 15.40 -7.40 29.62
CA SER A 734 15.26 -6.48 30.78
C SER A 734 15.86 -5.10 30.52
N ASN A 735 15.83 -4.63 29.28
CA ASN A 735 16.42 -3.37 28.82
C ASN A 735 15.41 -2.29 28.47
N GLY A 736 14.11 -2.59 28.46
CA GLY A 736 13.07 -1.63 28.16
C GLY A 736 12.89 -0.57 29.25
N ILE A 737 12.58 0.67 28.86
CA ILE A 737 12.28 1.77 29.78
C ILE A 737 11.09 2.57 29.23
N ILE A 738 10.02 2.63 30.01
CA ILE A 738 8.83 3.46 29.71
C ILE A 738 8.91 4.74 30.54
N SER A 739 9.03 5.90 29.86
CA SER A 739 8.93 7.21 30.47
C SER A 739 7.49 7.69 30.43
N ILE A 740 6.88 7.93 31.60
CA ILE A 740 5.50 8.39 31.74
C ILE A 740 5.52 9.92 31.77
N ARG A 741 4.92 10.53 30.75
CA ARG A 741 4.85 11.97 30.56
C ARG A 741 3.41 12.43 30.47
N ALA A 742 3.12 13.67 30.86
CA ALA A 742 1.78 14.23 30.68
C ALA A 742 1.84 15.73 30.35
N SER A 743 0.77 16.20 29.70
CA SER A 743 0.57 17.60 29.33
C SER A 743 -0.89 18.00 29.52
N SER A 744 -1.13 19.20 30.02
CA SER A 744 -2.47 19.82 30.12
C SER A 744 -2.77 20.81 28.99
N GLY A 745 -2.00 20.77 27.88
CA GLY A 745 -2.17 21.65 26.71
C GLY A 745 -0.90 22.39 26.28
N GLY A 746 0.25 22.07 26.89
CA GLY A 746 1.56 22.62 26.51
C GLY A 746 2.59 21.54 26.24
N SER A 747 3.84 21.77 26.63
CA SER A 747 4.91 20.77 26.54
C SER A 747 4.66 19.62 27.52
N PHE A 748 5.12 18.43 27.13
CA PHE A 748 5.07 17.26 28.01
C PHE A 748 6.09 17.36 29.14
N GLN A 749 5.65 17.07 30.38
CA GLN A 749 6.51 16.93 31.55
C GLN A 749 6.61 15.45 31.92
N THR A 750 7.79 15.02 32.39
CA THR A 750 8.00 13.63 32.87
C THR A 750 7.57 13.54 34.33
N TYR A 751 6.70 12.59 34.64
CA TYR A 751 6.20 12.31 35.99
C TYR A 751 6.84 11.08 36.62
N GLY A 752 7.38 10.19 35.80
CA GLY A 752 8.08 8.99 36.27
C GLY A 752 8.60 8.14 35.11
N SER A 753 9.28 7.06 35.47
CA SER A 753 9.73 6.04 34.51
C SER A 753 9.65 4.66 35.14
N MET A 754 9.49 3.64 34.35
CA MET A 754 9.48 2.23 34.74
C MET A 754 10.50 1.47 33.91
N ASN A 755 11.38 0.74 34.56
CA ASN A 755 12.23 -0.25 33.90
C ASN A 755 11.40 -1.52 33.67
N VAL A 756 11.43 -2.03 32.44
CA VAL A 756 10.73 -3.25 32.07
C VAL A 756 11.61 -4.44 32.40
N SER A 757 11.11 -5.35 33.24
CA SER A 757 11.76 -6.62 33.53
C SER A 757 11.40 -7.66 32.45
N ALA A 758 12.35 -8.56 32.14
CA ALA A 758 12.07 -9.66 31.22
C ALA A 758 11.01 -10.61 31.81
N THR A 759 10.09 -11.03 30.95
CA THR A 759 9.05 -12.02 31.27
C THR A 759 9.31 -13.36 30.57
N GLY A 760 10.42 -13.45 29.83
CA GLY A 760 10.86 -14.65 29.11
C GLY A 760 10.24 -14.87 27.75
N GLY A 761 9.57 -13.86 27.17
CA GLY A 761 9.03 -13.94 25.81
C GLY A 761 8.12 -12.77 25.46
N TRP A 762 7.93 -12.52 24.17
CA TRP A 762 7.12 -11.43 23.61
C TRP A 762 5.62 -11.55 23.88
N GLN A 763 5.15 -12.73 24.26
CA GLN A 763 3.77 -13.02 24.62
C GLN A 763 3.65 -13.73 25.99
N ASN A 764 4.69 -13.65 26.83
CA ASN A 764 4.66 -14.08 28.22
C ASN A 764 4.33 -12.86 29.09
N TRP A 765 3.10 -12.80 29.60
CA TRP A 765 2.53 -11.60 30.19
C TRP A 765 2.68 -11.57 31.71
N GLU A 766 3.20 -10.46 32.24
CA GLU A 766 3.34 -10.20 33.68
C GLU A 766 2.88 -8.80 34.06
N ASN A 767 2.52 -8.60 35.30
CA ASN A 767 2.15 -7.31 35.85
C ASN A 767 3.37 -6.58 36.38
N GLN A 768 3.66 -5.38 35.89
CA GLN A 768 4.71 -4.50 36.38
C GLN A 768 4.14 -3.12 36.67
N SER A 769 4.61 -2.40 37.69
CA SER A 769 3.99 -1.14 38.09
C SER A 769 4.97 -0.05 38.50
N VAL A 770 4.50 1.18 38.41
CA VAL A 770 5.21 2.38 38.87
C VAL A 770 4.22 3.30 39.60
N ARG A 771 4.69 4.00 40.62
CA ARG A 771 3.93 5.06 41.31
C ARG A 771 4.46 6.42 40.91
N LEU A 772 3.55 7.37 40.73
CA LEU A 772 3.86 8.74 40.33
C LEU A 772 2.77 9.70 40.79
N ASN A 773 3.09 10.98 40.93
CA ASN A 773 2.12 12.03 41.27
C ASN A 773 1.56 12.65 40.00
N LEU A 774 0.22 12.62 39.83
CA LEU A 774 -0.47 13.27 38.73
C LEU A 774 -1.20 14.53 39.23
N PRO A 775 -1.20 15.64 38.47
CA PRO A 775 -2.06 16.79 38.77
C PRO A 775 -3.50 16.50 38.42
N ALA A 776 -4.46 17.16 39.08
CA ALA A 776 -5.87 17.09 38.72
C ALA A 776 -6.14 17.75 37.38
N GLY A 777 -7.19 17.29 36.68
CA GLY A 777 -7.68 17.88 35.44
C GLY A 777 -7.54 16.97 34.22
N ASN A 778 -7.78 17.56 33.06
CA ASN A 778 -7.66 16.90 31.77
C ASN A 778 -6.19 16.85 31.32
N LEU A 779 -5.67 15.65 31.09
CA LEU A 779 -4.28 15.44 30.67
C LEU A 779 -4.23 14.62 29.38
N ARG A 780 -3.21 14.89 28.57
CA ARG A 780 -2.71 13.97 27.55
C ARG A 780 -1.54 13.21 28.19
N LEU A 781 -1.76 11.95 28.50
CA LEU A 781 -0.76 11.03 29.05
C LEU A 781 0.02 10.42 27.90
N ARG A 782 1.34 10.43 27.97
CA ARG A 782 2.24 9.80 27.02
C ARG A 782 3.04 8.70 27.66
N LEU A 783 2.95 7.50 27.11
CA LEU A 783 3.88 6.41 27.35
C LEU A 783 4.99 6.49 26.30
N TYR A 784 6.14 7.00 26.69
CA TYR A 784 7.28 7.22 25.81
C TYR A 784 8.31 6.10 25.98
N SER A 785 8.63 5.39 24.91
CA SER A 785 9.67 4.36 24.88
C SER A 785 11.05 5.02 24.91
N PHE A 786 11.62 5.19 26.10
CA PHE A 786 12.98 5.68 26.23
C PHE A 786 14.00 4.60 25.82
N ALA A 787 13.69 3.36 26.11
CA ALA A 787 14.33 2.17 25.55
C ALA A 787 13.24 1.15 25.23
N GLY A 788 13.28 0.59 24.01
CA GLY A 788 12.28 -0.31 23.47
C GLY A 788 12.36 -1.75 23.97
N GLU A 789 11.94 -2.71 23.18
CA GLU A 789 11.99 -4.16 23.42
C GLU A 789 10.95 -4.64 24.45
N TYR A 790 9.68 -4.23 24.31
CA TYR A 790 8.56 -4.70 25.12
C TYR A 790 7.22 -4.58 24.38
N ASN A 791 6.25 -5.38 24.81
CA ASN A 791 4.85 -5.33 24.40
C ASN A 791 3.98 -4.92 25.60
N ILE A 792 2.89 -4.18 25.35
CA ILE A 792 1.89 -3.78 26.35
C ILE A 792 0.52 -4.27 25.88
N ASN A 793 -0.18 -5.06 26.74
CA ASN A 793 -1.55 -5.46 26.52
C ASN A 793 -2.51 -4.36 27.01
N TRP A 794 -2.41 -4.03 28.29
CA TRP A 794 -3.21 -2.98 28.93
C TRP A 794 -2.44 -2.35 30.10
N PHE A 795 -2.95 -1.22 30.57
CA PHE A 795 -2.50 -0.65 31.84
C PHE A 795 -3.67 -0.11 32.65
N ASN A 796 -3.55 -0.13 33.98
CA ASN A 796 -4.54 0.39 34.91
C ASN A 796 -3.94 1.55 35.70
N ILE A 797 -4.69 2.65 35.82
CA ILE A 797 -4.29 3.82 36.60
C ILE A 797 -5.28 4.00 37.74
N ALA A 798 -4.81 3.84 38.98
CA ALA A 798 -5.64 4.00 40.18
C ALA A 798 -4.82 4.63 41.33
N LYS A 799 -5.52 5.22 42.31
CA LYS A 799 -4.85 5.59 43.57
C LYS A 799 -4.29 4.32 44.23
N PRO A 800 -3.06 4.37 44.80
CA PRO A 800 -2.54 3.21 45.49
C PRO A 800 -3.52 2.80 46.59
N THR A 801 -4.01 1.58 46.53
CA THR A 801 -4.67 0.98 47.69
C THR A 801 -3.63 0.85 48.78
N GLY A 802 -3.90 1.37 49.97
CA GLY A 802 -2.98 1.24 51.13
C GLY A 802 -2.49 -0.22 51.29
N THR A 803 -1.32 -0.42 51.81
CA THR A 803 -0.59 -1.67 51.92
C THR A 803 -1.43 -2.81 52.52
N GLY A 804 -2.28 -3.42 51.74
CA GLY A 804 -3.25 -4.42 52.17
C GLY A 804 -3.65 -5.51 51.18
N GLU A 805 -3.44 -5.30 49.84
CA GLU A 805 -3.97 -6.25 48.83
C GLU A 805 -3.31 -7.64 48.85
N THR A 806 -2.02 -7.75 49.16
CA THR A 806 -1.33 -9.03 49.28
C THR A 806 -1.74 -9.82 50.55
N ASP A 807 -2.18 -9.11 51.58
CA ASP A 807 -2.62 -9.71 52.81
C ASP A 807 -4.08 -10.19 52.76
N ILE A 808 -4.96 -9.49 51.98
CA ILE A 808 -6.40 -9.83 51.81
C ILE A 808 -6.56 -11.15 51.04
N LYS A 809 -5.84 -11.39 49.99
CA LYS A 809 -5.93 -12.65 49.22
C LYS A 809 -5.55 -13.90 50.00
N ASN A 810 -4.68 -13.76 50.96
CA ASN A 810 -4.28 -14.87 51.82
C ASN A 810 -5.18 -15.06 53.05
N ARG A 811 -6.02 -14.09 53.37
CA ARG A 811 -6.95 -14.09 54.52
C ARG A 811 -8.38 -14.44 54.16
N LEU A 812 -8.80 -14.18 52.87
CA LEU A 812 -10.16 -14.52 52.42
C LEU A 812 -10.24 -16.01 52.09
N LYS A 813 -11.00 -16.74 52.88
CA LYS A 813 -11.26 -18.15 52.69
C LYS A 813 -12.65 -18.35 52.08
N VAL A 814 -12.71 -18.92 50.87
CA VAL A 814 -13.95 -19.32 50.20
C VAL A 814 -13.99 -20.83 50.08
N TYR A 815 -15.06 -21.44 50.62
CA TYR A 815 -15.23 -22.90 50.55
C TYR A 815 -16.71 -23.29 50.39
N PRO A 816 -17.00 -24.40 49.71
CA PRO A 816 -16.07 -25.22 48.93
C PRO A 816 -15.62 -24.54 47.68
N ASN A 817 -14.36 -24.84 47.25
CA ASN A 817 -13.80 -24.37 46.01
C ASN A 817 -13.19 -25.56 45.26
N PRO A 818 -13.74 -26.04 44.10
CA PRO A 818 -14.94 -25.48 43.41
C PRO A 818 -16.25 -25.76 44.16
N GLY A 819 -17.21 -24.79 44.10
CA GLY A 819 -18.50 -24.88 44.74
C GLY A 819 -19.59 -25.38 43.79
N ASN A 820 -20.74 -25.79 44.39
CA ASN A 820 -21.96 -26.20 43.69
C ASN A 820 -23.01 -25.08 43.62
N GLY A 821 -22.59 -23.85 43.60
CA GLY A 821 -23.45 -22.65 43.56
C GLY A 821 -23.73 -22.01 44.94
N ILE A 822 -23.30 -22.65 46.02
CA ILE A 822 -23.35 -22.07 47.38
C ILE A 822 -21.95 -22.14 47.99
N PHE A 823 -21.41 -21.01 48.42
CA PHE A 823 -20.13 -20.97 49.12
C PHE A 823 -20.21 -20.10 50.36
N LYS A 824 -19.40 -20.45 51.37
CA LYS A 824 -19.21 -19.64 52.56
C LYS A 824 -17.96 -18.79 52.40
N ILE A 825 -18.05 -17.55 52.81
CA ILE A 825 -16.95 -16.61 52.86
C ILE A 825 -16.65 -16.33 54.32
N ASP A 826 -15.46 -16.69 54.79
CA ASP A 826 -15.02 -16.42 56.16
C ASP A 826 -14.43 -15.01 56.21
N LEU A 827 -15.13 -14.13 56.93
CA LEU A 827 -14.76 -12.73 57.15
C LEU A 827 -14.24 -12.46 58.56
N SER A 828 -13.99 -13.51 59.35
CA SER A 828 -13.57 -13.39 60.79
C SER A 828 -12.29 -12.52 60.97
N ASP A 829 -11.40 -12.50 59.98
CA ASP A 829 -10.19 -11.72 60.03
C ASP A 829 -10.41 -10.22 59.62
N PHE A 830 -11.65 -9.80 59.29
CA PHE A 830 -11.99 -8.44 58.86
C PHE A 830 -12.95 -7.75 59.84
N ALA A 831 -13.06 -8.20 61.03
CA ALA A 831 -14.10 -7.76 62.01
C ALA A 831 -14.05 -6.26 62.39
N THR A 832 -13.02 -5.51 61.94
CA THR A 832 -12.90 -4.06 62.21
C THR A 832 -12.97 -3.18 60.94
N HIS A 833 -13.36 -3.75 59.78
CA HIS A 833 -13.40 -3.04 58.51
C HIS A 833 -14.74 -3.24 57.81
N GLU A 834 -15.23 -2.23 57.09
CA GLU A 834 -16.32 -2.38 56.15
C GLU A 834 -15.87 -3.14 54.92
N VAL A 835 -16.52 -4.27 54.62
CA VAL A 835 -16.19 -5.14 53.49
C VAL A 835 -17.31 -5.07 52.48
N ILE A 836 -17.03 -4.57 51.29
CA ILE A 836 -17.94 -4.62 50.13
C ILE A 836 -17.60 -5.85 49.31
N LEU A 837 -18.56 -6.76 49.17
CA LEU A 837 -18.41 -7.99 48.40
C LEU A 837 -19.12 -7.85 47.07
N GLN A 838 -18.37 -7.89 46.00
CA GLN A 838 -18.92 -7.91 44.65
C GLN A 838 -18.65 -9.29 44.02
N VAL A 839 -19.72 -9.97 43.64
CA VAL A 839 -19.65 -11.25 42.92
C VAL A 839 -20.02 -10.97 41.47
N THR A 840 -19.11 -11.25 40.55
CA THR A 840 -19.32 -11.13 39.12
C THR A 840 -19.23 -12.52 38.48
N ASP A 841 -20.05 -12.79 37.48
CA ASP A 841 -19.90 -13.96 36.62
C ASP A 841 -18.79 -13.78 35.62
N MET A 842 -18.48 -14.82 34.80
CA MET A 842 -17.44 -14.77 33.75
C MET A 842 -17.78 -13.80 32.60
N ALA A 843 -19.00 -13.24 32.55
CA ALA A 843 -19.46 -12.23 31.61
C ALA A 843 -19.42 -10.78 32.17
N GLY A 844 -19.03 -10.62 33.43
CA GLY A 844 -18.87 -9.30 34.08
C GLY A 844 -20.16 -8.67 34.59
N GLY A 845 -21.27 -9.45 34.68
CA GLY A 845 -22.58 -9.02 35.19
C GLY A 845 -22.80 -9.37 36.67
#